data_ede1f56d356fe19ae119bbd1ba17a449
#
_entry.id   ede1f56d356fe19ae119bbd1ba17a449
#
_cell.length_a   1.000
_cell.length_b   1.000
_cell.length_c   1.000
_cell.angle_alpha   90.00
_cell.angle_beta   90.00
_cell.angle_gamma   90.00
#
_symmetry.space_group_name_H-M   'P 1'
#
loop_
_entity.id
_entity.type
_entity.pdbx_description
1 polymer ?
#
loop_
_entity_poly.entity_id
_entity_poly.type
_entity_poly.pdbx_seq_one_letter_code
_entity_poly.pdbx_strand_id
1 'polypeptide(L)'
;MKTNRFARFLSLALCLILTLGTLSLLPLTVSADADVNAFVDGNNAHVQVTEGTGVVGMHLKIGGAFKAFGISMPTYNESGSKGTLAVYQWVNNPGETLEAAPLAEKRFDNLVDNAMNVVEFGKELPAGDYFFCVKDTVGPVGVWIKDNNHGSKGYMYPDVNTETDSEFQMFIRFTDKPDTPFLPADKAVRPVVGPVVIPEDSLYWQNPAKPDTWVFTDGLGRKSVTYEEAGPVRENKTLALFFWSWHDELASGGATNTTKLIEEYPEAKNNYNHKAWIGTGHYCFWNEPIYGFYRTSDQWVLRKQVELLAGAGVDVVFNDNTNGANTWKSAYTSMFETWIDAMNDGVASPKISFLLPFGPNDGSLAQVKSLYNDLYSTGKYAELWYFLEDKPMLMAHNSNVPDDIKDAITWRAGQPEYRIGGQTAIGQWGWLHTYPQSIYYGTREQKKNKTIEEMTVGVAMNHNYVTHEITAMNGENVMGRSYTSTYPDRYDNEGDEASKWGYNFSEQFDYVLEKDPAVVFVTGWNEWHAWRQPSPWGGAHSLVDNALVDEFVDEFSRDLEPTKGALKDYYYYLFVNYARKYKGMEPMPVPTLDQTIDMTAGEAQWKTVGPYFTAYADNVGDRDADGYKGYHYTETSGRNDLIGAQVARDDGYLYFHVECASDITPASDDRWMNLYIDCDAENKGWEYFDYVVRYGGSADTLLLEKFTGEGFDTTGVADCAYSVDGRYMTVKIAKSDLGLSGDDYTVNFKWTDNVHDEGDYDAFSGDIMDFYISGDIAPTGRFCFSFVSTHENAKGPDPETEPETEAPTEPVTDAPVTDAPATEAPTEAEEETEADGGCKSVLSVSLLPALLSGAWLLLRKKERD
;
A
#
# COMPACT_ATOMS: atom_id res chain seq x y z
N MET A 1 36.71 -34.55 66.64
CA MET A 1 36.62 -33.10 66.82
C MET A 1 36.81 -32.35 65.50
N LYS A 2 36.71 -32.94 64.31
CA LYS A 2 36.85 -32.33 63.04
C LYS A 2 35.51 -32.26 62.19
N THR A 3 34.50 -32.98 62.61
CA THR A 3 33.21 -33.03 61.92
C THR A 3 32.22 -31.91 62.25
N ASN A 4 32.38 -31.24 63.40
CA ASN A 4 31.47 -30.18 63.83
C ASN A 4 31.81 -28.80 63.31
N ARG A 5 32.96 -28.58 62.66
CA ARG A 5 33.29 -27.29 62.03
C ARG A 5 32.74 -27.22 60.59
N PHE A 6 32.69 -28.32 59.87
CA PHE A 6 32.20 -28.40 58.53
C PHE A 6 30.67 -28.23 58.47
N ALA A 7 29.96 -28.88 59.47
CA ALA A 7 28.50 -28.72 59.58
C ALA A 7 28.07 -27.27 59.94
N ARG A 8 28.86 -26.62 60.80
CA ARG A 8 28.63 -25.19 61.14
C ARG A 8 28.93 -24.24 59.97
N PHE A 9 29.94 -24.55 59.16
CA PHE A 9 30.26 -23.77 57.98
C PHE A 9 29.21 -23.95 56.87
N LEU A 10 28.72 -25.18 56.68
CA LEU A 10 27.64 -25.50 55.75
C LEU A 10 26.31 -24.86 56.19
N SER A 11 26.01 -24.85 57.47
CA SER A 11 24.81 -24.20 58.04
C SER A 11 24.88 -22.68 57.92
N LEU A 12 26.09 -22.06 58.11
CA LEU A 12 26.27 -20.63 57.95
C LEU A 12 26.22 -20.24 56.45
N ALA A 13 26.78 -21.06 55.57
CA ALA A 13 26.71 -20.83 54.12
C ALA A 13 25.29 -21.01 53.61
N LEU A 14 24.52 -21.99 54.08
CA LEU A 14 23.09 -22.16 53.74
C LEU A 14 22.23 -21.04 54.28
N CYS A 15 22.47 -20.52 55.48
CA CYS A 15 21.79 -19.33 56.01
C CYS A 15 22.15 -18.04 55.21
N LEU A 16 23.42 -17.92 54.77
CA LEU A 16 23.82 -16.78 53.93
C LEU A 16 23.21 -16.86 52.53
N ILE A 17 23.10 -18.05 51.93
CA ILE A 17 22.44 -18.27 50.66
C ILE A 17 20.93 -18.07 50.76
N LEU A 18 20.29 -18.52 51.85
CA LEU A 18 18.87 -18.26 52.10
C LEU A 18 18.56 -16.81 52.44
N THR A 19 19.42 -16.07 53.13
CA THR A 19 19.25 -14.63 53.36
C THR A 19 19.53 -13.80 52.12
N LEU A 20 20.48 -14.21 51.26
CA LEU A 20 20.70 -13.58 49.96
C LEU A 20 19.58 -13.93 48.96
N GLY A 21 19.03 -15.16 49.04
CA GLY A 21 17.89 -15.57 48.23
C GLY A 21 16.56 -14.91 48.63
N THR A 22 16.38 -14.56 49.89
CA THR A 22 15.19 -13.83 50.36
C THR A 22 15.31 -12.30 50.18
N LEU A 23 16.54 -11.78 50.06
CA LEU A 23 16.74 -10.38 49.65
C LEU A 23 16.49 -10.18 48.14
N SER A 24 16.56 -11.25 47.33
CA SER A 24 16.24 -11.14 45.91
C SER A 24 14.75 -11.33 45.60
N LEU A 25 13.87 -11.52 46.57
CA LEU A 25 12.41 -11.61 46.47
C LEU A 25 11.68 -10.46 47.17
N LEU A 26 12.36 -9.47 47.66
CA LEU A 26 11.76 -8.14 47.82
C LEU A 26 11.56 -7.60 46.40
N PRO A 27 10.35 -7.19 46.04
CA PRO A 27 10.24 -6.39 44.85
C PRO A 27 11.25 -5.24 45.06
N LEU A 28 12.25 -5.18 44.21
CA LEU A 28 12.90 -3.92 43.95
C LEU A 28 11.75 -3.04 43.55
N THR A 29 11.21 -2.29 44.49
CA THR A 29 10.64 -1.01 44.13
C THR A 29 11.79 -0.32 43.44
N VAL A 30 11.83 -0.46 42.12
CA VAL A 30 12.55 0.45 41.27
C VAL A 30 12.11 1.78 41.76
N SER A 31 13.01 2.51 42.38
CA SER A 31 12.84 3.91 42.71
C SER A 31 12.27 4.51 41.41
N ALA A 32 11.08 5.05 41.55
CA ALA A 32 10.51 5.83 40.46
C ALA A 32 11.50 6.99 40.25
N ASP A 33 12.19 6.82 39.29
CA ASP A 33 12.88 7.32 38.42
C ASP A 33 13.28 8.64 38.06
N ALA A 34 14.44 8.75 37.70
CA ALA A 34 15.00 9.92 37.05
C ALA A 34 14.06 10.34 35.92
N ASP A 35 13.50 11.55 36.08
CA ASP A 35 12.72 12.23 35.04
C ASP A 35 13.40 12.08 33.66
N VAL A 36 12.71 11.56 32.71
CA VAL A 36 13.22 11.35 31.36
C VAL A 36 12.80 12.51 30.49
N ASN A 37 13.78 13.26 29.97
CA ASN A 37 13.52 14.33 29.01
C ASN A 37 13.60 13.73 27.59
N ALA A 38 12.55 13.91 26.80
CA ALA A 38 12.59 13.72 25.36
C ALA A 38 12.68 15.09 24.67
N PHE A 39 13.51 15.18 23.65
CA PHE A 39 13.79 16.41 22.94
C PHE A 39 13.29 16.33 21.50
N VAL A 40 12.74 17.44 21.03
CA VAL A 40 12.57 17.75 19.63
C VAL A 40 13.78 18.60 19.25
N ASP A 41 14.72 18.01 18.50
CA ASP A 41 16.04 18.58 18.24
C ASP A 41 16.10 19.41 16.96
N GLY A 42 16.96 20.41 16.98
CA GLY A 42 17.38 21.19 15.82
C GLY A 42 16.66 22.51 15.65
N ASN A 43 17.36 23.46 15.07
CA ASN A 43 16.91 24.81 14.79
C ASN A 43 17.38 25.20 13.37
N ASN A 44 16.54 25.01 12.39
CA ASN A 44 16.86 25.39 11.01
C ASN A 44 16.41 26.82 10.67
N ALA A 45 15.36 27.26 11.34
CA ALA A 45 14.74 28.57 11.14
C ALA A 45 14.13 29.07 12.45
N HIS A 46 13.59 30.27 12.44
CA HIS A 46 12.80 30.80 13.56
C HIS A 46 11.59 31.56 13.04
N VAL A 47 10.53 31.58 13.84
CA VAL A 47 9.30 32.34 13.59
C VAL A 47 9.20 33.39 14.70
N GLN A 48 8.98 34.64 14.31
CA GLN A 48 8.75 35.73 15.28
C GLN A 48 7.27 35.74 15.67
N VAL A 49 7.01 35.81 16.99
CA VAL A 49 5.66 35.96 17.53
C VAL A 49 5.27 37.45 17.41
N THR A 50 4.11 37.75 16.85
CA THR A 50 3.59 39.11 16.74
C THR A 50 3.32 39.67 18.16
N GLU A 51 3.94 40.82 18.46
CA GLU A 51 3.83 41.43 19.80
C GLU A 51 2.36 41.69 20.20
N GLY A 52 2.02 41.33 21.40
CA GLY A 52 0.72 41.57 22.02
C GLY A 52 -0.30 40.45 21.74
N THR A 53 -0.81 40.32 20.53
CA THR A 53 -1.95 39.43 20.23
C THR A 53 -1.55 38.14 19.47
N GLY A 54 -0.30 38.06 19.01
CA GLY A 54 0.17 36.91 18.29
C GLY A 54 0.36 35.70 19.18
N VAL A 55 -0.01 34.54 18.66
CA VAL A 55 0.26 33.22 19.25
C VAL A 55 0.98 32.38 18.19
N VAL A 56 2.11 31.80 18.59
CA VAL A 56 2.78 30.75 17.80
C VAL A 56 2.71 29.47 18.60
N GLY A 57 2.12 28.44 18.03
CA GLY A 57 1.84 27.21 18.76
C GLY A 57 2.12 25.96 17.92
N MET A 58 2.18 24.84 18.60
CA MET A 58 2.40 23.51 18.01
C MET A 58 1.45 22.49 18.63
N HIS A 59 0.67 21.83 17.81
CA HIS A 59 -0.06 20.63 18.16
C HIS A 59 0.89 19.42 18.13
N LEU A 60 0.96 18.71 19.23
CA LEU A 60 1.82 17.52 19.37
C LEU A 60 1.13 16.48 20.24
N LYS A 61 1.15 15.24 19.83
CA LYS A 61 0.63 14.11 20.60
C LYS A 61 1.72 13.51 21.49
N ILE A 62 1.46 13.46 22.76
CA ILE A 62 2.40 12.99 23.79
C ILE A 62 2.08 11.57 24.20
N GLY A 63 3.07 10.67 24.09
CA GLY A 63 2.91 9.22 24.27
C GLY A 63 2.97 8.73 25.73
N GLY A 64 3.16 9.61 26.71
CA GLY A 64 3.23 9.24 28.13
C GLY A 64 2.86 10.37 29.05
N ALA A 65 2.67 10.10 30.36
CA ALA A 65 2.41 11.13 31.34
C ALA A 65 3.64 12.04 31.53
N PHE A 66 3.43 13.36 31.62
CA PHE A 66 4.50 14.32 31.68
C PHE A 66 4.19 15.44 32.67
N LYS A 67 5.23 16.13 33.19
CA LYS A 67 5.12 17.12 34.25
C LYS A 67 5.80 18.46 33.97
N ALA A 68 6.48 18.57 32.82
CA ALA A 68 7.07 19.83 32.37
C ALA A 68 7.29 19.84 30.89
N PHE A 69 7.31 21.02 30.29
CA PHE A 69 7.82 21.25 28.95
C PHE A 69 8.69 22.51 28.91
N GLY A 70 9.55 22.62 27.91
CA GLY A 70 10.35 23.82 27.68
C GLY A 70 10.50 24.11 26.20
N ILE A 71 10.47 25.40 25.84
CA ILE A 71 10.62 25.87 24.44
C ILE A 71 11.83 26.81 24.37
N SER A 72 12.65 26.65 23.35
CA SER A 72 13.80 27.54 23.08
C SER A 72 13.34 28.76 22.30
N MET A 73 13.59 29.94 22.89
CA MET A 73 13.09 31.22 22.37
C MET A 73 14.23 32.21 22.09
N PRO A 74 14.43 32.60 20.80
CA PRO A 74 15.31 33.71 20.47
C PRO A 74 14.64 35.03 20.82
N THR A 75 15.42 35.97 21.42
CA THR A 75 15.04 37.36 21.65
C THR A 75 15.82 38.33 20.75
N TYR A 76 16.54 37.80 19.78
CA TYR A 76 17.35 38.57 18.83
C TYR A 76 18.40 39.47 19.48
N ASN A 77 18.98 38.99 20.61
CA ASN A 77 19.89 39.72 21.45
C ASN A 77 19.31 40.99 22.12
N GLU A 78 18.00 41.14 22.15
CA GLU A 78 17.34 42.25 22.89
C GLU A 78 17.09 41.88 24.35
N SER A 79 17.25 42.84 25.25
CA SER A 79 17.00 42.64 26.67
C SER A 79 15.60 43.12 27.06
N GLY A 80 14.98 42.46 28.04
CA GLY A 80 13.66 42.83 28.57
C GLY A 80 12.49 42.28 27.78
N SER A 81 12.73 41.43 26.81
CA SER A 81 11.68 40.66 26.13
C SER A 81 10.91 39.77 27.08
N LYS A 82 9.59 39.68 26.90
CA LYS A 82 8.67 38.92 27.75
C LYS A 82 7.79 38.03 26.92
N GLY A 83 7.32 36.92 27.50
CA GLY A 83 6.38 36.03 26.87
C GLY A 83 5.74 35.06 27.85
N THR A 84 4.60 34.52 27.51
CA THR A 84 3.92 33.45 28.24
C THR A 84 4.03 32.16 27.45
N LEU A 85 4.51 31.09 28.09
CA LEU A 85 4.42 29.73 27.57
C LEU A 85 3.21 29.07 28.19
N ALA A 86 2.41 28.41 27.39
CA ALA A 86 1.21 27.72 27.84
C ALA A 86 1.03 26.36 27.10
N VAL A 87 0.34 25.43 27.76
CA VAL A 87 -0.13 24.19 27.21
C VAL A 87 -1.63 24.05 27.40
N TYR A 88 -2.31 23.64 26.34
CA TYR A 88 -3.76 23.42 26.28
C TYR A 88 -4.05 21.99 25.90
N GLN A 89 -5.23 21.48 26.27
CA GLN A 89 -5.78 20.32 25.61
C GLN A 89 -6.14 20.70 24.18
N TRP A 90 -5.63 19.96 23.20
CA TRP A 90 -6.03 20.17 21.81
C TRP A 90 -7.51 19.84 21.62
N VAL A 91 -8.20 20.63 20.80
CA VAL A 91 -9.60 20.39 20.40
C VAL A 91 -9.62 20.07 18.91
N ASN A 92 -9.89 21.01 18.03
CA ASN A 92 -9.92 20.79 16.58
C ASN A 92 -8.96 21.73 15.83
N ASN A 93 -8.82 22.94 16.33
CA ASN A 93 -7.99 23.97 15.74
C ASN A 93 -7.47 24.93 16.84
N PRO A 94 -6.47 25.78 16.57
CA PRO A 94 -5.93 26.70 17.56
C PRO A 94 -6.96 27.66 18.15
N GLY A 95 -7.91 28.14 17.34
CA GLY A 95 -8.96 29.07 17.78
C GLY A 95 -9.81 28.48 18.90
N GLU A 96 -10.42 27.33 18.63
CA GLU A 96 -11.24 26.60 19.59
C GLU A 96 -10.41 26.15 20.83
N THR A 97 -9.17 25.72 20.60
CA THR A 97 -8.26 25.30 21.67
C THR A 97 -7.94 26.46 22.64
N LEU A 98 -7.74 27.68 22.14
CA LEU A 98 -7.39 28.85 22.92
C LEU A 98 -8.60 29.48 23.64
N GLU A 99 -9.83 29.09 23.34
CA GLU A 99 -11.03 29.48 24.09
C GLU A 99 -11.08 28.82 25.47
N ALA A 100 -10.42 27.68 25.63
CA ALA A 100 -10.31 27.00 26.90
C ALA A 100 -9.26 27.67 27.84
N ALA A 101 -9.33 27.36 29.13
CA ALA A 101 -8.26 27.74 30.06
C ALA A 101 -7.04 26.84 29.82
N PRO A 102 -5.79 27.36 29.89
CA PRO A 102 -4.59 26.57 29.77
C PRO A 102 -4.51 25.55 30.92
N LEU A 103 -4.04 24.35 30.59
CA LEU A 103 -3.74 23.30 31.58
C LEU A 103 -2.57 23.68 32.48
N ALA A 104 -1.59 24.39 31.90
CA ALA A 104 -0.51 25.05 32.64
C ALA A 104 0.02 26.22 31.83
N GLU A 105 0.41 27.30 32.50
CA GLU A 105 1.11 28.42 31.87
C GLU A 105 2.10 29.07 32.80
N LYS A 106 3.08 29.77 32.23
CA LYS A 106 4.07 30.56 32.98
C LYS A 106 4.48 31.77 32.18
N ARG A 107 4.37 32.95 32.87
CA ARG A 107 4.88 34.21 32.35
C ARG A 107 6.38 34.33 32.66
N PHE A 108 7.14 34.76 31.65
CA PHE A 108 8.56 35.11 31.77
C PHE A 108 8.71 36.61 31.51
N ASP A 109 9.18 37.34 32.51
CA ASP A 109 9.34 38.83 32.47
C ASP A 109 10.72 39.26 31.99
N ASN A 110 11.63 38.34 31.79
CA ASN A 110 12.96 38.62 31.27
C ASN A 110 13.47 37.35 30.56
N LEU A 111 13.15 37.27 29.29
CA LEU A 111 13.63 36.15 28.44
C LEU A 111 15.11 36.33 28.14
N VAL A 112 15.85 35.25 28.20
CA VAL A 112 17.27 35.19 27.80
C VAL A 112 17.34 34.64 26.39
N ASP A 113 18.08 35.28 25.51
CA ASP A 113 18.22 34.90 24.11
C ASP A 113 18.65 33.43 23.93
N ASN A 114 17.90 32.68 23.14
CA ASN A 114 18.11 31.26 22.85
C ASN A 114 18.07 30.34 24.09
N ALA A 115 17.56 30.79 25.21
CA ALA A 115 17.41 29.95 26.38
C ALA A 115 16.20 29.03 26.28
N MET A 116 16.31 27.82 26.84
CA MET A 116 15.20 26.91 27.05
C MET A 116 14.39 27.39 28.25
N ASN A 117 13.17 27.87 28.00
CA ASN A 117 12.26 28.39 29.04
C ASN A 117 11.30 27.28 29.45
N VAL A 118 11.24 26.98 30.76
CA VAL A 118 10.59 25.78 31.29
C VAL A 118 9.35 26.12 32.09
N VAL A 119 8.26 25.39 31.78
CA VAL A 119 7.01 25.38 32.55
C VAL A 119 6.92 24.04 33.28
N GLU A 120 6.86 24.05 34.59
CA GLU A 120 6.64 22.88 35.43
C GLU A 120 5.21 22.86 35.94
N PHE A 121 4.58 21.70 36.01
CA PHE A 121 3.19 21.55 36.40
C PHE A 121 3.07 21.18 37.88
N GLY A 122 2.02 21.65 38.52
CA GLY A 122 1.67 21.23 39.87
C GLY A 122 1.06 19.81 39.92
N LYS A 123 0.60 19.31 38.80
CA LYS A 123 0.04 17.97 38.62
C LYS A 123 0.46 17.50 37.23
N GLU A 124 0.88 16.22 37.11
CA GLU A 124 1.20 15.64 35.83
C GLU A 124 0.01 15.64 34.86
N LEU A 125 0.29 15.80 33.55
CA LEU A 125 -0.66 15.68 32.48
C LEU A 125 -0.52 14.27 31.86
N PRO A 126 -1.62 13.58 31.52
CA PRO A 126 -1.59 12.23 30.94
C PRO A 126 -1.04 12.25 29.51
N ALA A 127 -0.84 11.07 28.90
CA ALA A 127 -0.69 10.94 27.45
C ALA A 127 -1.90 11.55 26.73
N GLY A 128 -1.69 12.20 25.58
CA GLY A 128 -2.80 12.84 24.85
C GLY A 128 -2.33 13.89 23.86
N ASP A 129 -3.29 14.57 23.25
CA ASP A 129 -3.07 15.63 22.27
C ASP A 129 -3.03 16.99 22.94
N TYR A 130 -1.98 17.76 22.68
CA TYR A 130 -1.74 19.03 23.36
C TYR A 130 -1.30 20.11 22.38
N PHE A 131 -1.70 21.36 22.70
CA PHE A 131 -1.24 22.54 22.01
C PHE A 131 -0.28 23.32 22.91
N PHE A 132 0.99 23.35 22.53
CA PHE A 132 2.04 24.13 23.21
C PHE A 132 2.23 25.44 22.50
N CYS A 133 2.19 26.56 23.19
CA CYS A 133 2.28 27.85 22.53
C CYS A 133 3.08 28.89 23.30
N VAL A 134 3.53 29.90 22.55
CA VAL A 134 4.09 31.18 23.03
C VAL A 134 3.10 32.27 22.68
N LYS A 135 2.70 33.05 23.68
CA LYS A 135 1.71 34.12 23.56
C LYS A 135 2.07 35.33 24.44
N ASP A 136 1.29 36.40 24.37
CA ASP A 136 1.37 37.64 25.18
C ASP A 136 2.80 38.22 25.20
N THR A 137 3.43 38.29 24.05
CA THR A 137 4.83 38.74 23.96
C THR A 137 4.94 40.25 24.06
N VAL A 138 6.05 40.71 24.64
CA VAL A 138 6.47 42.13 24.68
C VAL A 138 7.92 42.19 24.24
N GLY A 139 8.21 43.04 23.27
CA GLY A 139 9.49 43.08 22.58
C GLY A 139 9.69 41.88 21.63
N PRO A 140 10.83 41.82 20.96
CA PRO A 140 11.08 40.74 19.97
C PRO A 140 11.23 39.39 20.66
N VAL A 141 10.35 38.48 20.33
CA VAL A 141 10.36 37.08 20.78
C VAL A 141 10.08 36.18 19.59
N GLY A 142 10.81 35.10 19.45
CA GLY A 142 10.57 34.06 18.45
C GLY A 142 10.55 32.67 19.05
N VAL A 143 10.31 31.68 18.18
CA VAL A 143 10.41 30.28 18.46
C VAL A 143 11.32 29.64 17.40
N TRP A 144 12.26 28.83 17.83
CA TRP A 144 13.06 28.04 16.93
C TRP A 144 12.25 26.88 16.37
N ILE A 145 12.26 26.72 15.04
CA ILE A 145 11.52 25.72 14.32
C ILE A 145 12.44 24.90 13.40
N LYS A 146 12.02 23.72 13.07
CA LYS A 146 12.65 22.86 12.06
C LYS A 146 11.58 22.10 11.26
N ASP A 147 12.03 21.35 10.24
CA ASP A 147 11.18 20.43 9.52
C ASP A 147 10.57 19.39 10.48
N ASN A 148 9.32 19.03 10.22
CA ASN A 148 8.56 18.13 11.07
C ASN A 148 9.08 16.68 10.93
N ASN A 149 9.44 16.07 12.07
CA ASN A 149 9.89 14.68 12.14
C ASN A 149 9.05 13.81 13.10
N HIS A 150 8.06 14.41 13.80
CA HIS A 150 7.25 13.74 14.82
C HIS A 150 5.74 13.85 14.54
N GLY A 151 5.35 14.29 13.33
CA GLY A 151 3.94 14.50 12.97
C GLY A 151 3.26 15.62 13.76
N SER A 152 4.01 16.62 14.19
CA SER A 152 3.46 17.82 14.83
C SER A 152 2.95 18.80 13.77
N LYS A 153 2.02 19.68 14.18
CA LYS A 153 1.52 20.77 13.34
C LYS A 153 1.81 22.12 14.01
N GLY A 154 2.46 23.02 13.28
CA GLY A 154 2.74 24.38 13.72
C GLY A 154 1.65 25.35 13.27
N TYR A 155 1.31 26.33 14.11
CA TYR A 155 0.28 27.33 13.85
C TYR A 155 0.73 28.74 14.22
N MET A 156 0.32 29.72 13.40
CA MET A 156 0.48 31.14 13.68
C MET A 156 -0.90 31.81 13.79
N TYR A 157 -1.25 32.27 14.99
CA TYR A 157 -2.53 32.90 15.26
C TYR A 157 -2.34 34.42 15.44
N PRO A 158 -3.23 35.36 15.02
CA PRO A 158 -4.60 35.08 14.55
C PRO A 158 -4.73 34.64 13.08
N ASP A 159 -3.64 34.44 12.37
CA ASP A 159 -3.68 33.94 11.00
C ASP A 159 -3.88 32.42 11.04
N VAL A 160 -5.03 32.00 11.54
CA VAL A 160 -5.37 30.64 11.97
C VAL A 160 -5.26 29.61 10.85
N ASN A 161 -5.26 30.07 9.60
CA ASN A 161 -5.21 29.19 8.42
C ASN A 161 -3.78 28.93 7.93
N THR A 162 -2.76 29.41 8.64
CA THR A 162 -1.37 29.13 8.29
C THR A 162 -0.86 27.96 9.14
N GLU A 163 -1.27 26.77 8.77
CA GLU A 163 -0.65 25.54 9.22
C GLU A 163 0.73 25.39 8.57
N THR A 164 1.72 25.00 9.34
CA THR A 164 3.08 24.74 8.86
C THR A 164 3.53 23.34 9.32
N ASP A 165 4.19 22.62 8.44
CA ASP A 165 4.83 21.35 8.78
C ASP A 165 6.15 21.56 9.57
N SER A 166 6.10 22.43 10.58
CA SER A 166 7.26 22.80 11.37
C SER A 166 7.05 22.43 12.83
N GLU A 167 8.10 21.97 13.48
CA GLU A 167 8.09 21.66 14.91
C GLU A 167 9.03 22.57 15.70
N PHE A 168 8.68 22.79 16.97
CA PHE A 168 9.46 23.63 17.86
C PHE A 168 10.72 22.93 18.36
N GLN A 169 11.77 23.70 18.61
CA GLN A 169 12.85 23.26 19.48
C GLN A 169 12.38 23.27 20.92
N MET A 170 12.02 22.08 21.43
CA MET A 170 11.46 21.95 22.77
C MET A 170 11.89 20.62 23.44
N PHE A 171 11.56 20.48 24.70
CA PHE A 171 11.58 19.19 25.39
C PHE A 171 10.31 18.95 26.18
N ILE A 172 10.00 17.69 26.41
CA ILE A 172 8.97 17.22 27.35
C ILE A 172 9.65 16.41 28.46
N ARG A 173 9.28 16.64 29.71
CA ARG A 173 9.77 15.88 30.88
C ARG A 173 8.69 14.89 31.31
N PHE A 174 8.92 13.63 31.01
CA PHE A 174 8.03 12.54 31.37
C PHE A 174 8.21 12.12 32.83
N THR A 175 7.11 11.65 33.44
CA THR A 175 7.13 11.02 34.76
C THR A 175 7.59 9.59 34.68
N ASP A 176 7.25 8.91 33.60
CA ASP A 176 7.72 7.58 33.21
C ASP A 176 8.33 7.65 31.81
N LYS A 177 9.25 6.76 31.49
CA LYS A 177 9.83 6.71 30.16
C LYS A 177 8.84 6.02 29.19
N PRO A 178 8.15 6.75 28.31
CA PRO A 178 7.31 6.10 27.30
C PRO A 178 8.17 5.42 26.23
N ASP A 179 7.69 4.33 25.69
CA ASP A 179 8.34 3.63 24.56
C ASP A 179 8.41 4.54 23.33
N THR A 180 7.34 5.29 23.08
CA THR A 180 7.28 6.32 22.05
C THR A 180 6.90 7.66 22.68
N PRO A 181 7.84 8.59 22.88
CA PRO A 181 7.58 9.85 23.57
C PRO A 181 6.70 10.82 22.75
N PHE A 182 6.82 10.83 21.44
CA PHE A 182 6.04 11.66 20.54
C PHE A 182 5.32 10.76 19.53
N LEU A 183 4.03 11.00 19.38
CA LEU A 183 3.19 10.30 18.42
C LEU A 183 2.79 11.30 17.31
N PRO A 184 2.61 10.88 16.06
CA PRO A 184 2.09 11.76 15.04
C PRO A 184 0.76 12.40 15.46
N ALA A 185 0.67 13.72 15.37
CA ALA A 185 -0.55 14.47 15.70
C ALA A 185 -1.71 14.11 14.74
N ASP A 186 -1.36 13.75 13.50
CA ASP A 186 -2.29 13.35 12.43
C ASP A 186 -2.78 11.90 12.52
N LYS A 187 -2.28 11.11 13.45
CA LYS A 187 -3.03 9.93 13.87
C LYS A 187 -4.18 10.48 14.75
N ALA A 188 -5.25 10.95 14.09
CA ALA A 188 -6.56 10.78 14.69
C ALA A 188 -6.53 9.40 15.33
N VAL A 189 -6.88 9.32 16.60
CA VAL A 189 -7.23 8.02 17.17
C VAL A 189 -8.39 7.61 16.26
N ARG A 190 -8.08 6.81 15.22
CA ARG A 190 -9.10 5.95 14.70
C ARG A 190 -9.71 5.36 15.97
N PRO A 191 -11.01 5.37 16.15
CA PRO A 191 -11.54 4.32 16.96
C PRO A 191 -10.79 3.10 16.40
N VAL A 192 -9.94 2.49 17.21
CA VAL A 192 -9.36 1.21 16.87
C VAL A 192 -10.59 0.38 16.63
N VAL A 193 -11.00 0.26 15.40
CA VAL A 193 -11.77 -0.87 14.95
C VAL A 193 -10.78 -1.96 15.28
N GLY A 194 -10.99 -2.60 16.40
CA GLY A 194 -10.12 -3.67 16.86
C GLY A 194 -9.99 -4.62 15.68
N PRO A 195 -8.91 -5.38 15.55
CA PRO A 195 -8.76 -6.33 14.46
C PRO A 195 -10.09 -7.07 14.35
N VAL A 196 -10.61 -7.19 13.13
CA VAL A 196 -11.88 -7.89 12.91
C VAL A 196 -11.71 -9.26 13.54
N VAL A 197 -12.45 -9.52 14.58
CA VAL A 197 -12.38 -10.82 15.27
C VAL A 197 -13.29 -11.76 14.51
N ILE A 198 -12.72 -12.39 13.47
CA ILE A 198 -13.40 -13.49 12.79
C ILE A 198 -13.47 -14.64 13.78
N PRO A 199 -14.68 -15.17 14.08
CA PRO A 199 -14.85 -16.26 15.02
C PRO A 199 -13.99 -17.49 14.63
N GLU A 200 -13.39 -18.15 15.62
CA GLU A 200 -12.51 -19.32 15.42
C GLU A 200 -13.24 -20.51 14.74
N ASP A 201 -14.57 -20.57 14.86
CA ASP A 201 -15.40 -21.60 14.24
C ASP A 201 -15.87 -21.26 12.81
N SER A 202 -15.48 -20.10 12.28
CA SER A 202 -15.73 -19.72 10.88
C SER A 202 -14.97 -20.60 9.91
N LEU A 203 -15.58 -20.92 8.78
CA LEU A 203 -14.94 -21.62 7.67
C LEU A 203 -13.86 -20.74 6.99
N TYR A 204 -13.85 -19.47 7.24
CA TYR A 204 -12.88 -18.50 6.70
C TYR A 204 -11.44 -18.95 6.86
N TRP A 205 -11.03 -19.30 8.07
CA TRP A 205 -9.64 -19.70 8.37
C TRP A 205 -9.20 -21.01 7.73
N GLN A 206 -10.17 -21.86 7.34
CA GLN A 206 -9.92 -23.15 6.69
C GLN A 206 -9.88 -23.02 5.17
N ASN A 207 -10.36 -21.91 4.63
CA ASN A 207 -10.52 -21.66 3.19
C ASN A 207 -9.87 -20.33 2.82
N PRO A 208 -8.54 -20.25 2.65
CA PRO A 208 -7.89 -19.00 2.27
C PRO A 208 -8.45 -18.47 0.95
N ALA A 209 -8.51 -17.15 0.82
CA ALA A 209 -8.97 -16.50 -0.41
C ALA A 209 -8.12 -16.95 -1.61
N LYS A 210 -8.77 -17.24 -2.73
CA LYS A 210 -8.15 -17.65 -4.01
C LYS A 210 -8.52 -16.65 -5.11
N PRO A 211 -7.93 -15.45 -5.10
CA PRO A 211 -8.31 -14.39 -6.02
C PRO A 211 -8.13 -14.75 -7.50
N ASP A 212 -7.24 -15.67 -7.82
CA ASP A 212 -7.04 -16.17 -9.17
C ASP A 212 -8.25 -16.94 -9.72
N THR A 213 -9.12 -17.46 -8.84
CA THR A 213 -10.40 -18.09 -9.22
C THR A 213 -11.57 -17.11 -9.30
N TRP A 214 -11.40 -15.84 -8.86
CA TRP A 214 -12.43 -14.83 -9.04
C TRP A 214 -12.53 -14.41 -10.51
N VAL A 215 -13.75 -14.31 -11.01
CA VAL A 215 -14.02 -13.95 -12.41
C VAL A 215 -14.45 -12.49 -12.53
N PHE A 216 -14.33 -11.92 -13.71
CA PHE A 216 -14.82 -10.58 -14.02
C PHE A 216 -15.12 -10.42 -15.52
N THR A 217 -15.96 -9.44 -15.84
CA THR A 217 -16.01 -8.80 -17.14
C THR A 217 -15.82 -7.30 -16.90
N ASP A 218 -14.81 -6.70 -17.55
CA ASP A 218 -14.54 -5.26 -17.37
C ASP A 218 -15.44 -4.38 -18.23
N GLY A 219 -15.39 -3.07 -18.02
CA GLY A 219 -16.23 -2.12 -18.74
C GLY A 219 -15.98 -2.04 -20.25
N LEU A 220 -14.91 -2.66 -20.77
CA LEU A 220 -14.65 -2.85 -22.21
C LEU A 220 -15.13 -4.20 -22.74
N GLY A 221 -15.72 -5.04 -21.88
CA GLY A 221 -16.19 -6.38 -22.24
C GLY A 221 -15.10 -7.45 -22.27
N ARG A 222 -13.91 -7.18 -21.70
CA ARG A 222 -12.87 -8.19 -21.57
C ARG A 222 -13.18 -9.08 -20.36
N LYS A 223 -13.25 -10.37 -20.62
CA LYS A 223 -13.50 -11.39 -19.58
C LYS A 223 -12.18 -11.81 -18.93
N SER A 224 -12.25 -12.28 -17.70
CA SER A 224 -11.12 -12.95 -17.04
C SER A 224 -10.70 -14.18 -17.84
N VAL A 225 -9.37 -14.40 -17.90
CA VAL A 225 -8.83 -15.63 -18.50
C VAL A 225 -9.28 -16.85 -17.71
N THR A 226 -9.49 -17.95 -18.40
CA THR A 226 -9.91 -19.22 -17.80
C THR A 226 -8.69 -20.06 -17.37
N TYR A 227 -8.93 -21.08 -16.53
CA TYR A 227 -7.90 -22.03 -16.14
C TYR A 227 -7.25 -22.74 -17.35
N GLU A 228 -8.04 -23.05 -18.38
CA GLU A 228 -7.56 -23.69 -19.60
C GLU A 228 -6.62 -22.78 -20.41
N GLU A 229 -6.83 -21.46 -20.34
CA GLU A 229 -5.98 -20.46 -20.99
C GLU A 229 -4.72 -20.15 -20.20
N ALA A 230 -4.83 -20.05 -18.88
CA ALA A 230 -3.72 -19.71 -17.99
C ALA A 230 -2.84 -20.92 -17.64
N GLY A 231 -3.44 -22.10 -17.52
CA GLY A 231 -2.80 -23.31 -17.01
C GLY A 231 -2.61 -23.31 -15.48
N PRO A 232 -2.03 -24.38 -14.93
CA PRO A 232 -1.85 -24.53 -13.50
C PRO A 232 -0.83 -23.53 -12.94
N VAL A 233 -0.92 -23.26 -11.64
CA VAL A 233 -0.01 -22.37 -10.90
C VAL A 233 1.45 -22.75 -11.14
N ARG A 234 2.28 -21.75 -11.36
CA ARG A 234 3.71 -21.83 -11.67
C ARG A 234 4.53 -21.21 -10.54
N GLU A 235 4.91 -21.99 -9.55
CA GLU A 235 5.59 -21.55 -8.31
C GLU A 235 6.92 -20.80 -8.54
N ASN A 236 7.56 -20.96 -9.69
CA ASN A 236 8.85 -20.34 -10.01
C ASN A 236 8.72 -19.01 -10.77
N LYS A 237 7.56 -18.41 -10.75
CA LYS A 237 7.27 -17.11 -11.40
C LYS A 237 7.03 -16.05 -10.35
N THR A 238 7.70 -14.91 -10.51
CA THR A 238 7.55 -13.73 -9.64
C THR A 238 7.05 -12.56 -10.46
N LEU A 239 5.93 -11.99 -10.04
CA LEU A 239 5.37 -10.77 -10.59
C LEU A 239 5.75 -9.59 -9.68
N ALA A 240 6.68 -8.77 -10.14
CA ALA A 240 7.18 -7.59 -9.45
C ALA A 240 6.57 -6.32 -10.03
N LEU A 241 6.33 -5.32 -9.20
CA LEU A 241 5.67 -4.08 -9.59
C LEU A 241 6.36 -2.86 -8.99
N PHE A 242 6.55 -1.81 -9.79
CA PHE A 242 7.00 -0.51 -9.30
C PHE A 242 5.90 0.16 -8.48
N PHE A 243 6.25 0.70 -7.31
CA PHE A 243 5.34 1.34 -6.38
C PHE A 243 5.90 2.69 -5.93
N TRP A 244 5.09 3.73 -6.06
CA TRP A 244 5.43 5.06 -5.57
C TRP A 244 4.93 5.25 -4.15
N SER A 245 5.83 5.46 -3.19
CA SER A 245 5.49 5.47 -1.76
C SER A 245 5.66 6.84 -1.09
N TRP A 246 5.79 7.94 -1.84
CA TRP A 246 6.08 9.25 -1.26
C TRP A 246 5.25 10.40 -1.84
N HIS A 247 3.93 10.22 -1.88
CA HIS A 247 3.00 11.28 -2.31
C HIS A 247 2.95 12.47 -1.35
N ASP A 248 3.41 12.31 -0.11
CA ASP A 248 3.34 13.32 0.95
C ASP A 248 4.47 14.34 0.92
N GLU A 249 5.66 13.91 0.50
CA GLU A 249 6.92 14.51 0.96
C GLU A 249 7.32 15.79 0.20
N LEU A 250 6.84 16.00 -1.01
CA LEU A 250 7.23 17.13 -1.86
C LEU A 250 6.09 18.06 -2.23
N ALA A 251 5.04 18.03 -1.44
CA ALA A 251 3.82 18.78 -1.67
C ALA A 251 4.02 20.30 -1.48
N SER A 252 4.37 21.05 -2.50
CA SER A 252 4.52 22.50 -2.48
C SER A 252 3.41 23.29 -3.19
N GLY A 253 2.34 22.66 -3.62
CA GLY A 253 1.22 23.30 -4.35
C GLY A 253 -0.09 22.55 -4.12
N GLY A 254 -1.17 22.94 -4.76
CA GLY A 254 -2.42 22.18 -4.80
C GLY A 254 -2.29 20.94 -5.70
N ALA A 255 -3.21 19.99 -5.56
CA ALA A 255 -3.34 18.92 -6.54
C ALA A 255 -3.79 19.50 -7.89
N THR A 256 -3.02 19.24 -8.94
CA THR A 256 -3.35 19.68 -10.30
C THR A 256 -3.63 18.44 -11.13
N ASN A 257 -4.87 18.29 -11.58
CA ASN A 257 -5.22 17.27 -12.56
C ASN A 257 -4.82 17.78 -13.96
N THR A 258 -3.76 17.21 -14.51
CA THR A 258 -3.18 17.64 -15.78
C THR A 258 -4.08 17.30 -16.96
N THR A 259 -4.74 16.17 -16.96
CA THR A 259 -5.71 15.79 -18.00
C THR A 259 -6.78 16.87 -18.12
N LYS A 260 -7.47 17.21 -17.02
CA LYS A 260 -8.50 18.27 -17.01
C LYS A 260 -7.93 19.66 -17.37
N LEU A 261 -6.70 19.98 -16.92
CA LEU A 261 -6.05 21.24 -17.23
C LEU A 261 -5.76 21.38 -18.73
N ILE A 262 -5.28 20.32 -19.38
CA ILE A 262 -4.94 20.34 -20.81
C ILE A 262 -6.19 20.26 -21.69
N GLU A 263 -7.24 19.58 -21.25
CA GLU A 263 -8.55 19.63 -21.93
C GLU A 263 -9.09 21.08 -21.98
N GLU A 264 -8.97 21.82 -20.87
CA GLU A 264 -9.43 23.22 -20.79
C GLU A 264 -8.47 24.20 -21.49
N TYR A 265 -7.15 23.97 -21.39
CA TYR A 265 -6.10 24.85 -21.92
C TYR A 265 -5.04 24.05 -22.72
N PRO A 266 -5.34 23.58 -23.94
CA PRO A 266 -4.38 22.78 -24.73
C PRO A 266 -3.05 23.50 -24.98
N GLU A 267 -3.06 24.83 -25.06
CA GLU A 267 -1.88 25.67 -25.28
C GLU A 267 -0.93 25.68 -24.04
N ALA A 268 -1.35 25.19 -22.87
CA ALA A 268 -0.52 25.09 -21.70
C ALA A 268 0.51 23.95 -21.80
N LYS A 269 0.30 22.96 -22.67
CA LYS A 269 1.10 21.73 -22.81
C LYS A 269 2.61 21.99 -22.76
N ASN A 270 3.12 22.88 -23.59
CA ASN A 270 4.53 23.19 -23.73
C ASN A 270 4.88 24.63 -23.30
N ASN A 271 4.07 25.23 -22.44
CA ASN A 271 4.27 26.56 -21.91
C ASN A 271 4.32 26.59 -20.39
N TYR A 272 5.54 26.51 -19.83
CA TYR A 272 5.78 26.49 -18.38
C TYR A 272 5.13 27.66 -17.64
N ASN A 273 5.05 28.85 -18.29
CA ASN A 273 4.51 30.08 -17.69
C ASN A 273 3.03 30.33 -18.04
N HIS A 274 2.33 29.36 -18.62
CA HIS A 274 0.91 29.56 -18.93
C HIS A 274 0.12 29.80 -17.63
N LYS A 275 -0.89 30.66 -17.70
CA LYS A 275 -1.72 31.06 -16.55
C LYS A 275 -2.41 29.87 -15.84
N ALA A 276 -2.73 28.82 -16.57
CA ALA A 276 -3.34 27.61 -16.02
C ALA A 276 -2.42 26.89 -15.00
N TRP A 277 -1.10 27.05 -15.10
CA TRP A 277 -0.12 26.50 -14.18
C TRP A 277 0.13 27.35 -12.93
N ILE A 278 -0.42 28.59 -12.88
CA ILE A 278 -0.18 29.52 -11.77
C ILE A 278 -0.86 28.98 -10.51
N GLY A 279 -0.06 28.82 -9.43
CA GLY A 279 -0.54 28.34 -8.15
C GLY A 279 -0.58 26.82 -8.00
N THR A 280 -0.27 26.06 -9.05
CA THR A 280 -0.31 24.59 -9.02
C THR A 280 0.97 23.94 -8.49
N GLY A 281 2.04 24.69 -8.22
CA GLY A 281 3.32 24.12 -7.85
C GLY A 281 4.03 23.40 -9.01
N HIS A 282 5.02 22.54 -8.67
CA HIS A 282 5.83 21.87 -9.68
C HIS A 282 5.48 20.39 -9.86
N TYR A 283 4.78 19.77 -8.90
CA TYR A 283 4.25 18.43 -9.03
C TYR A 283 2.81 18.47 -9.50
N CYS A 284 2.52 17.71 -10.54
CA CYS A 284 1.21 17.67 -11.18
C CYS A 284 0.76 16.21 -11.29
N PHE A 285 -0.47 15.94 -10.91
CA PHE A 285 -1.10 14.63 -11.11
C PHE A 285 -1.56 14.50 -12.55
N TRP A 286 -1.26 13.37 -13.20
CA TRP A 286 -1.73 13.16 -14.57
C TRP A 286 -3.26 13.06 -14.64
N ASN A 287 -3.90 12.44 -13.65
CA ASN A 287 -5.33 12.42 -13.41
C ASN A 287 -5.63 12.23 -11.93
N GLU A 288 -6.88 12.06 -11.53
CA GLU A 288 -7.30 11.79 -10.16
C GLU A 288 -7.35 10.29 -9.90
N PRO A 289 -6.60 9.77 -8.90
CA PRO A 289 -6.72 8.39 -8.44
C PRO A 289 -8.15 8.05 -8.04
N ILE A 290 -8.55 6.76 -8.10
CA ILE A 290 -9.86 6.33 -7.62
C ILE A 290 -10.08 6.71 -6.15
N TYR A 291 -9.04 6.68 -5.35
CA TYR A 291 -9.07 7.02 -3.92
C TYR A 291 -8.87 8.52 -3.66
N GLY A 292 -9.00 9.39 -4.69
CA GLY A 292 -8.71 10.82 -4.61
C GLY A 292 -7.20 11.12 -4.55
N PHE A 293 -6.85 12.37 -4.33
CA PHE A 293 -5.46 12.80 -4.18
C PHE A 293 -4.95 12.44 -2.79
N TYR A 294 -4.76 11.15 -2.53
CA TYR A 294 -4.39 10.60 -1.23
C TYR A 294 -2.92 10.84 -0.85
N ARG A 295 -2.62 10.68 0.43
CA ARG A 295 -1.25 10.59 0.95
C ARG A 295 -0.87 9.13 1.20
N THR A 296 0.43 8.83 1.15
CA THR A 296 0.92 7.49 1.50
C THR A 296 0.69 7.13 2.98
N SER A 297 0.48 8.12 3.83
CA SER A 297 0.10 7.93 5.23
C SER A 297 -1.36 7.46 5.43
N ASP A 298 -2.19 7.53 4.40
CA ASP A 298 -3.57 7.07 4.42
C ASP A 298 -3.63 5.54 4.46
N GLN A 299 -3.79 4.98 5.65
CA GLN A 299 -3.80 3.53 5.87
C GLN A 299 -5.01 2.84 5.23
N TRP A 300 -6.14 3.57 5.08
CA TRP A 300 -7.29 3.04 4.35
C TRP A 300 -6.94 2.78 2.87
N VAL A 301 -6.27 3.74 2.23
CA VAL A 301 -5.80 3.57 0.84
C VAL A 301 -4.77 2.45 0.75
N LEU A 302 -3.78 2.40 1.67
CA LEU A 302 -2.79 1.32 1.70
C LEU A 302 -3.45 -0.05 1.87
N ARG A 303 -4.54 -0.15 2.64
CA ARG A 303 -5.32 -1.38 2.79
C ARG A 303 -6.01 -1.76 1.48
N LYS A 304 -6.72 -0.85 0.82
CA LYS A 304 -7.37 -1.09 -0.48
C LYS A 304 -6.36 -1.44 -1.57
N GLN A 305 -5.19 -0.81 -1.57
CA GLN A 305 -4.12 -1.13 -2.53
C GLN A 305 -3.58 -2.54 -2.34
N VAL A 306 -3.32 -3.00 -1.11
CA VAL A 306 -2.80 -4.36 -0.89
C VAL A 306 -3.81 -5.42 -1.30
N GLU A 307 -5.11 -5.19 -1.12
CA GLU A 307 -6.18 -6.09 -1.58
C GLU A 307 -6.23 -6.18 -3.11
N LEU A 308 -6.13 -5.04 -3.81
CA LEU A 308 -6.06 -5.02 -5.26
C LEU A 308 -4.80 -5.72 -5.79
N LEU A 309 -3.65 -5.47 -5.18
CA LEU A 309 -2.38 -6.09 -5.57
C LEU A 309 -2.39 -7.61 -5.32
N ALA A 310 -2.94 -8.05 -4.20
CA ALA A 310 -3.14 -9.47 -3.90
C ALA A 310 -4.16 -10.10 -4.87
N GLY A 311 -5.26 -9.40 -5.18
CA GLY A 311 -6.24 -9.79 -6.18
C GLY A 311 -5.67 -9.98 -7.59
N ALA A 312 -4.66 -9.17 -7.94
CA ALA A 312 -3.90 -9.28 -9.18
C ALA A 312 -2.79 -10.34 -9.14
N GLY A 313 -2.50 -10.93 -7.98
CA GLY A 313 -1.44 -11.93 -7.83
C GLY A 313 -0.02 -11.35 -7.88
N VAL A 314 0.17 -10.09 -7.46
CA VAL A 314 1.49 -9.45 -7.32
C VAL A 314 2.26 -10.12 -6.17
N ASP A 315 3.53 -10.47 -6.40
CA ASP A 315 4.38 -11.13 -5.40
C ASP A 315 5.26 -10.15 -4.63
N VAL A 316 5.69 -9.07 -5.29
CA VAL A 316 6.56 -8.07 -4.68
C VAL A 316 6.37 -6.70 -5.30
N VAL A 317 6.40 -5.67 -4.46
CA VAL A 317 6.48 -4.27 -4.90
C VAL A 317 7.86 -3.71 -4.59
N PHE A 318 8.36 -2.86 -5.49
CA PHE A 318 9.60 -2.13 -5.32
C PHE A 318 9.29 -0.64 -5.09
N ASN A 319 9.47 -0.20 -3.85
CA ASN A 319 9.29 1.21 -3.49
C ASN A 319 10.31 2.08 -4.19
N ASP A 320 9.85 3.12 -4.89
CA ASP A 320 10.75 4.07 -5.53
C ASP A 320 11.53 4.91 -4.51
N ASN A 321 12.85 4.79 -4.57
CA ASN A 321 13.80 5.57 -3.80
C ASN A 321 14.89 6.13 -4.71
N THR A 322 14.61 6.30 -6.01
CA THR A 322 15.61 6.75 -7.01
C THR A 322 15.94 8.21 -6.89
N ASN A 323 15.09 9.01 -6.22
CA ASN A 323 15.21 10.46 -6.10
C ASN A 323 15.92 10.90 -4.81
N GLY A 324 17.18 11.31 -4.93
CA GLY A 324 17.97 11.83 -3.81
C GLY A 324 18.54 10.74 -2.89
N ALA A 325 18.65 11.07 -1.60
CA ALA A 325 19.19 10.19 -0.57
C ALA A 325 18.15 9.74 0.46
N ASN A 326 16.88 9.98 0.19
CA ASN A 326 15.78 9.65 1.10
C ASN A 326 15.39 8.19 1.00
N THR A 327 15.03 7.59 2.11
CA THR A 327 14.42 6.25 2.17
C THR A 327 12.90 6.32 2.38
N TRP A 328 12.35 7.52 2.58
CA TRP A 328 10.93 7.76 2.86
C TRP A 328 10.41 6.88 4.00
N LYS A 329 11.13 6.92 5.14
CA LYS A 329 10.94 6.00 6.27
C LYS A 329 9.52 6.02 6.83
N SER A 330 8.89 7.18 6.95
CA SER A 330 7.49 7.28 7.42
C SER A 330 6.54 6.54 6.49
N ALA A 331 6.70 6.75 5.18
CA ALA A 331 5.86 6.14 4.16
C ALA A 331 5.99 4.61 4.16
N TYR A 332 7.23 4.07 4.06
CA TYR A 332 7.38 2.61 4.07
C TYR A 332 6.99 1.98 5.42
N THR A 333 7.13 2.70 6.54
CA THR A 333 6.70 2.18 7.84
C THR A 333 5.18 2.02 7.88
N SER A 334 4.41 3.05 7.48
CA SER A 334 2.95 2.94 7.37
C SER A 334 2.52 1.80 6.45
N MET A 335 3.22 1.63 5.33
CA MET A 335 2.97 0.56 4.38
C MET A 335 3.21 -0.83 4.99
N PHE A 336 4.37 -1.05 5.64
CA PHE A 336 4.66 -2.32 6.30
C PHE A 336 3.64 -2.64 7.39
N GLU A 337 3.30 -1.68 8.24
CA GLU A 337 2.34 -1.88 9.34
C GLU A 337 0.96 -2.25 8.78
N THR A 338 0.43 -1.49 7.83
CA THR A 338 -0.88 -1.77 7.24
C THR A 338 -0.91 -3.11 6.48
N TRP A 339 0.16 -3.46 5.78
CA TRP A 339 0.20 -4.71 5.01
C TRP A 339 0.43 -5.95 5.86
N ILE A 340 1.06 -5.82 7.03
CA ILE A 340 1.10 -6.89 8.05
C ILE A 340 -0.31 -7.11 8.62
N ASP A 341 -1.03 -6.04 8.92
CA ASP A 341 -2.42 -6.16 9.41
C ASP A 341 -3.28 -6.86 8.34
N ALA A 342 -3.19 -6.44 7.08
CA ALA A 342 -3.87 -7.13 5.97
C ALA A 342 -3.50 -8.62 5.86
N MET A 343 -2.23 -8.95 6.02
CA MET A 343 -1.76 -10.34 6.01
C MET A 343 -2.35 -11.15 7.17
N ASN A 344 -2.45 -10.54 8.35
CA ASN A 344 -3.06 -11.17 9.51
C ASN A 344 -4.57 -11.42 9.32
N ASP A 345 -5.23 -10.59 8.50
CA ASP A 345 -6.64 -10.72 8.11
C ASP A 345 -6.84 -11.67 6.92
N GLY A 346 -5.80 -12.34 6.44
CA GLY A 346 -5.89 -13.34 5.38
C GLY A 346 -5.63 -12.83 3.96
N VAL A 347 -5.21 -11.58 3.78
CA VAL A 347 -4.79 -11.06 2.46
C VAL A 347 -3.40 -11.58 2.11
N ALA A 348 -3.23 -12.15 0.94
CA ALA A 348 -1.92 -12.59 0.43
C ALA A 348 -1.04 -11.39 0.04
N SER A 349 -0.64 -10.61 1.05
CA SER A 349 0.09 -9.34 0.86
C SER A 349 1.38 -9.53 0.07
N PRO A 350 1.65 -8.74 -0.98
CA PRO A 350 2.93 -8.75 -1.68
C PRO A 350 4.09 -8.47 -0.74
N LYS A 351 5.27 -8.95 -1.09
CA LYS A 351 6.51 -8.57 -0.39
C LYS A 351 6.92 -7.16 -0.80
N ILE A 352 7.79 -6.54 -0.01
CA ILE A 352 8.25 -5.17 -0.21
C ILE A 352 9.78 -5.17 -0.36
N SER A 353 10.25 -4.48 -1.39
CA SER A 353 11.66 -4.18 -1.63
C SER A 353 11.81 -2.71 -2.03
N PHE A 354 13.02 -2.31 -2.41
CA PHE A 354 13.34 -0.91 -2.71
C PHE A 354 14.13 -0.81 -4.01
N LEU A 355 13.73 0.15 -4.85
CA LEU A 355 14.43 0.55 -6.07
C LEU A 355 15.26 1.80 -5.75
N LEU A 356 16.58 1.67 -5.80
CA LEU A 356 17.53 2.74 -5.47
C LEU A 356 18.17 3.34 -6.72
N PRO A 357 18.83 4.51 -6.64
CA PRO A 357 19.45 5.16 -7.78
C PRO A 357 20.37 4.25 -8.60
N PHE A 358 20.26 4.35 -9.92
CA PHE A 358 20.86 3.43 -10.89
C PHE A 358 22.38 3.55 -11.04
N GLY A 359 23.01 4.61 -10.53
CA GLY A 359 24.43 4.89 -10.67
C GLY A 359 25.15 4.99 -9.32
N PRO A 360 26.50 5.05 -9.36
CA PRO A 360 27.29 5.28 -8.17
C PRO A 360 27.00 6.66 -7.58
N ASN A 361 26.54 6.72 -6.32
CA ASN A 361 26.44 7.99 -5.59
C ASN A 361 26.47 7.75 -4.07
N ASP A 362 27.00 8.72 -3.33
CA ASP A 362 27.15 8.64 -1.87
C ASP A 362 25.80 8.64 -1.15
N GLY A 363 24.79 9.28 -1.71
CA GLY A 363 23.41 9.28 -1.18
C GLY A 363 22.80 7.88 -1.21
N SER A 364 22.94 7.17 -2.33
CA SER A 364 22.43 5.79 -2.42
C SER A 364 23.18 4.82 -1.51
N LEU A 365 24.49 5.03 -1.31
CA LEU A 365 25.25 4.28 -0.30
C LEU A 365 24.68 4.50 1.12
N ALA A 366 24.29 5.72 1.43
CA ALA A 366 23.64 6.05 2.70
C ALA A 366 22.24 5.41 2.80
N GLN A 367 21.44 5.40 1.73
CA GLN A 367 20.15 4.73 1.68
C GLN A 367 20.26 3.23 2.00
N VAL A 368 21.20 2.52 1.35
CA VAL A 368 21.43 1.08 1.63
C VAL A 368 21.75 0.85 3.10
N LYS A 369 22.64 1.70 3.68
CA LYS A 369 22.97 1.61 5.11
C LYS A 369 21.76 1.87 6.02
N SER A 370 20.95 2.87 5.69
CA SER A 370 19.72 3.18 6.45
C SER A 370 18.74 2.03 6.41
N LEU A 371 18.42 1.52 5.23
CA LEU A 371 17.50 0.38 5.06
C LEU A 371 18.01 -0.87 5.79
N TYR A 372 19.32 -1.15 5.68
CA TYR A 372 19.93 -2.26 6.41
C TYR A 372 19.78 -2.10 7.93
N ASN A 373 20.13 -0.92 8.47
CA ASN A 373 20.08 -0.66 9.90
C ASN A 373 18.65 -0.58 10.46
N ASP A 374 17.72 -0.02 9.69
CA ASP A 374 16.35 0.21 10.13
C ASP A 374 15.46 -1.03 10.00
N LEU A 375 15.72 -1.87 9.00
CA LEU A 375 14.89 -3.05 8.68
C LEU A 375 15.71 -4.35 8.82
N TYR A 376 16.61 -4.62 7.89
CA TYR A 376 17.18 -5.95 7.69
C TYR A 376 18.03 -6.45 8.87
N SER A 377 18.84 -5.58 9.49
CA SER A 377 19.65 -5.96 10.67
C SER A 377 18.81 -6.14 11.94
N THR A 378 17.63 -5.55 11.99
CA THR A 378 16.72 -5.61 13.15
C THR A 378 15.73 -6.76 13.08
N GLY A 379 15.52 -7.34 11.91
CA GLY A 379 14.47 -8.33 11.67
C GLY A 379 13.06 -7.74 11.64
N LYS A 380 12.90 -6.40 11.65
CA LYS A 380 11.59 -5.75 11.71
C LYS A 380 10.83 -5.94 10.39
N TYR A 381 9.59 -6.40 10.45
CA TYR A 381 8.72 -6.68 9.30
C TYR A 381 9.25 -7.77 8.35
N ALA A 382 10.01 -8.75 8.87
CA ALA A 382 10.65 -9.78 8.04
C ALA A 382 9.66 -10.61 7.21
N GLU A 383 8.41 -10.69 7.63
CA GLU A 383 7.31 -11.38 6.96
C GLU A 383 7.03 -10.80 5.58
N LEU A 384 7.28 -9.50 5.38
CA LEU A 384 7.05 -8.79 4.12
C LEU A 384 8.34 -8.53 3.30
N TRP A 385 9.50 -9.02 3.73
CA TRP A 385 10.70 -8.84 2.90
C TRP A 385 10.68 -9.74 1.67
N TYR A 386 11.12 -9.19 0.55
CA TYR A 386 11.38 -9.99 -0.64
C TYR A 386 12.78 -10.61 -0.57
N PHE A 387 12.84 -11.92 -0.78
CA PHE A 387 14.07 -12.69 -0.76
C PHE A 387 14.46 -13.14 -2.16
N LEU A 388 15.72 -12.96 -2.52
CA LEU A 388 16.33 -13.53 -3.72
C LEU A 388 17.64 -14.19 -3.31
N GLU A 389 17.86 -15.44 -3.74
CA GLU A 389 19.04 -16.24 -3.33
C GLU A 389 19.17 -16.33 -1.78
N ASP A 390 18.06 -16.58 -1.11
CA ASP A 390 17.92 -16.75 0.35
C ASP A 390 18.30 -15.52 1.21
N LYS A 391 18.40 -14.33 0.61
CA LYS A 391 18.71 -13.08 1.29
C LYS A 391 17.70 -11.98 0.92
N PRO A 392 17.44 -11.01 1.82
CA PRO A 392 16.67 -9.83 1.45
C PRO A 392 17.27 -9.14 0.23
N MET A 393 16.43 -8.75 -0.72
CA MET A 393 16.85 -8.21 -2.01
C MET A 393 16.59 -6.71 -2.10
N LEU A 394 17.54 -5.97 -2.69
CA LEU A 394 17.41 -4.57 -3.09
C LEU A 394 17.77 -4.40 -4.57
N MET A 395 17.09 -3.50 -5.29
CA MET A 395 17.63 -2.98 -6.54
C MET A 395 18.60 -1.85 -6.25
N ALA A 396 19.89 -2.13 -6.30
CA ALA A 396 20.96 -1.18 -5.96
C ALA A 396 22.17 -1.33 -6.86
N HIS A 397 22.82 -0.22 -7.21
CA HIS A 397 24.08 -0.27 -7.95
C HIS A 397 25.19 -0.88 -7.10
N ASN A 398 26.04 -1.72 -7.72
CA ASN A 398 27.09 -2.48 -7.03
C ASN A 398 28.00 -1.63 -6.12
N SER A 399 28.33 -0.39 -6.56
CA SER A 399 29.18 0.53 -5.80
C SER A 399 28.50 1.12 -4.57
N ASN A 400 27.18 1.02 -4.48
CA ASN A 400 26.39 1.59 -3.41
C ASN A 400 26.07 0.57 -2.30
N VAL A 401 26.48 -0.69 -2.46
CA VAL A 401 26.37 -1.73 -1.44
C VAL A 401 27.66 -1.78 -0.64
N PRO A 402 27.64 -1.44 0.67
CA PRO A 402 28.83 -1.47 1.52
C PRO A 402 29.38 -2.89 1.70
N ASP A 403 30.72 -3.03 1.82
CA ASP A 403 31.37 -4.34 1.94
C ASP A 403 30.93 -5.14 3.16
N ASP A 404 30.59 -4.47 4.25
CA ASP A 404 30.12 -5.06 5.50
C ASP A 404 28.65 -5.54 5.43
N ILE A 405 27.89 -5.15 4.40
CA ILE A 405 26.49 -5.53 4.17
C ILE A 405 26.33 -6.59 3.06
N LYS A 406 27.30 -6.70 2.15
CA LYS A 406 27.24 -7.59 0.98
C LYS A 406 26.90 -9.04 1.28
N ASP A 407 27.32 -9.54 2.43
CA ASP A 407 27.03 -10.93 2.82
C ASP A 407 25.60 -11.10 3.40
N ALA A 408 24.92 -10.00 3.76
CA ALA A 408 23.61 -10.02 4.40
C ALA A 408 22.45 -9.81 3.44
N ILE A 409 22.67 -9.23 2.25
CA ILE A 409 21.63 -8.93 1.25
C ILE A 409 22.02 -9.46 -0.12
N THR A 410 21.01 -9.69 -0.96
CA THR A 410 21.18 -9.83 -2.42
C THR A 410 20.82 -8.51 -3.08
N TRP A 411 21.50 -8.18 -4.19
CA TRP A 411 21.14 -6.99 -4.97
C TRP A 411 21.21 -7.24 -6.47
N ARG A 412 20.41 -6.44 -7.19
CA ARG A 412 20.47 -6.31 -8.64
C ARG A 412 20.59 -4.83 -8.99
N ALA A 413 21.54 -4.50 -9.84
CA ALA A 413 21.70 -3.12 -10.31
C ALA A 413 20.62 -2.82 -11.36
N GLY A 414 19.81 -1.79 -11.13
CA GLY A 414 18.87 -1.32 -12.12
C GLY A 414 19.58 -0.78 -13.38
N GLN A 415 19.01 -1.02 -14.54
CA GLN A 415 19.53 -0.51 -15.82
C GLN A 415 18.43 0.22 -16.59
N PRO A 416 18.36 1.56 -16.48
CA PRO A 416 17.37 2.35 -17.21
C PRO A 416 17.81 2.71 -18.63
N GLU A 417 18.79 2.04 -19.20
CA GLU A 417 19.27 2.33 -20.55
C GLU A 417 18.41 1.62 -21.60
N TYR A 418 17.53 2.35 -22.19
CA TYR A 418 16.54 1.85 -23.13
C TYR A 418 17.09 1.49 -24.50
N ARG A 419 18.22 2.10 -24.90
CA ARG A 419 18.76 2.03 -26.25
C ARG A 419 19.81 0.96 -26.46
N ILE A 420 20.51 0.56 -25.41
CA ILE A 420 21.62 -0.38 -25.51
C ILE A 420 21.15 -1.80 -25.85
N GLY A 421 19.86 -2.07 -25.64
CA GLY A 421 19.30 -3.35 -26.01
C GLY A 421 19.93 -4.51 -25.27
N GLY A 422 20.08 -4.39 -23.94
CA GLY A 422 20.47 -5.51 -23.15
C GLY A 422 21.37 -5.25 -21.95
N GLN A 423 21.57 -6.32 -21.25
CA GLN A 423 22.38 -6.40 -20.06
C GLN A 423 23.85 -6.09 -20.36
N THR A 424 24.42 -5.10 -19.66
CA THR A 424 25.84 -4.73 -19.78
C THR A 424 26.75 -5.50 -18.81
N ALA A 425 26.20 -5.98 -17.70
CA ALA A 425 26.89 -6.80 -16.70
C ALA A 425 25.93 -7.85 -16.10
N ILE A 426 26.45 -8.98 -15.67
CA ILE A 426 25.69 -9.99 -14.92
C ILE A 426 25.23 -9.40 -13.59
N GLY A 427 24.01 -9.76 -13.15
CA GLY A 427 23.43 -9.24 -11.90
C GLY A 427 22.78 -7.88 -12.03
N GLN A 428 22.36 -7.50 -13.24
CA GLN A 428 21.50 -6.36 -13.48
C GLN A 428 20.06 -6.82 -13.71
N TRP A 429 19.11 -5.96 -13.39
CA TRP A 429 17.72 -6.03 -13.79
C TRP A 429 17.34 -4.82 -14.63
N GLY A 430 16.39 -5.01 -15.52
CA GLY A 430 15.81 -3.92 -16.30
C GLY A 430 14.90 -3.03 -15.44
N TRP A 431 14.65 -1.84 -15.94
CA TRP A 431 13.59 -0.96 -15.50
C TRP A 431 13.15 -0.13 -16.69
N LEU A 432 11.90 -0.29 -17.12
CA LEU A 432 11.31 0.50 -18.20
C LEU A 432 12.07 0.40 -19.54
N HIS A 433 11.85 -0.67 -20.28
CA HIS A 433 12.42 -0.89 -21.62
C HIS A 433 11.37 -0.81 -22.72
N THR A 434 11.73 -0.24 -23.85
CA THR A 434 10.89 -0.24 -25.06
C THR A 434 10.83 -1.64 -25.69
N TYR A 435 9.74 -1.95 -26.39
CA TYR A 435 9.61 -3.21 -27.15
C TYR A 435 10.62 -3.27 -28.33
N PRO A 436 11.27 -4.42 -28.59
CA PRO A 436 11.32 -5.63 -27.75
C PRO A 436 12.27 -5.46 -26.56
N GLN A 437 11.77 -5.79 -25.36
CA GLN A 437 12.49 -5.56 -24.12
C GLN A 437 13.76 -6.41 -24.01
N SER A 438 14.73 -5.90 -23.26
CA SER A 438 15.97 -6.60 -23.00
C SER A 438 15.78 -7.78 -22.03
N ILE A 439 16.66 -8.76 -22.15
CA ILE A 439 16.69 -9.97 -21.32
C ILE A 439 17.83 -9.84 -20.30
N TYR A 440 17.55 -10.18 -19.03
CA TYR A 440 18.51 -10.09 -17.94
C TYR A 440 18.80 -11.44 -17.28
N TYR A 441 20.06 -11.59 -16.87
CA TYR A 441 20.57 -12.78 -16.18
C TYR A 441 21.24 -12.34 -14.86
N GLY A 442 20.82 -12.90 -13.74
CA GLY A 442 21.39 -12.66 -12.43
C GLY A 442 22.76 -13.30 -12.24
N THR A 443 22.97 -14.46 -12.86
CA THR A 443 24.20 -15.24 -12.72
C THR A 443 24.81 -15.61 -14.07
N ARG A 444 26.12 -15.95 -14.05
CA ARG A 444 26.82 -16.46 -15.25
C ARG A 444 26.27 -17.82 -15.70
N GLU A 445 25.78 -18.62 -14.77
CA GLU A 445 25.22 -19.93 -15.07
C GLU A 445 23.87 -19.77 -15.79
N GLN A 446 22.98 -18.90 -15.31
CA GLN A 446 21.75 -18.57 -16.01
C GLN A 446 22.02 -18.11 -17.45
N LYS A 447 23.00 -17.21 -17.65
CA LYS A 447 23.37 -16.77 -18.99
C LYS A 447 23.88 -17.90 -19.88
N LYS A 448 24.69 -18.82 -19.33
CA LYS A 448 25.19 -19.99 -20.04
C LYS A 448 24.07 -20.94 -20.42
N ASN A 449 23.13 -21.16 -19.53
CA ASN A 449 22.01 -22.07 -19.73
C ASN A 449 20.82 -21.40 -20.45
N LYS A 450 20.89 -20.07 -20.69
CA LYS A 450 19.82 -19.24 -21.25
C LYS A 450 18.53 -19.24 -20.41
N THR A 451 18.66 -19.39 -19.09
CA THR A 451 17.56 -19.25 -18.14
C THR A 451 17.39 -17.78 -17.80
N ILE A 452 16.37 -17.15 -18.31
CA ILE A 452 16.11 -15.72 -18.13
C ILE A 452 15.69 -15.46 -16.69
N GLU A 453 16.39 -14.54 -16.00
CA GLU A 453 16.00 -14.15 -14.65
C GLU A 453 14.92 -13.08 -14.69
N GLU A 454 15.10 -12.00 -15.45
CA GLU A 454 14.19 -10.87 -15.40
C GLU A 454 13.95 -10.26 -16.79
N MET A 455 12.73 -9.74 -16.99
CA MET A 455 12.32 -8.83 -18.06
C MET A 455 11.31 -7.80 -17.54
N THR A 456 11.29 -6.61 -18.14
CA THR A 456 10.35 -5.55 -17.79
C THR A 456 9.11 -5.52 -18.67
N VAL A 457 8.03 -4.92 -18.16
CA VAL A 457 6.86 -4.52 -18.92
C VAL A 457 6.50 -3.08 -18.58
N GLY A 458 6.41 -2.21 -19.57
CA GLY A 458 5.95 -0.83 -19.41
C GLY A 458 4.52 -0.63 -19.90
N VAL A 459 3.77 0.27 -19.26
CA VAL A 459 2.42 0.65 -19.66
C VAL A 459 2.46 1.70 -20.77
N ALA A 460 3.28 2.72 -20.60
CA ALA A 460 3.68 3.70 -21.60
C ALA A 460 5.16 4.06 -21.39
N MET A 461 5.79 4.69 -22.36
CA MET A 461 7.23 4.90 -22.36
C MET A 461 7.55 6.34 -22.69
N ASN A 462 8.37 7.00 -21.87
CA ASN A 462 8.89 8.34 -22.13
C ASN A 462 9.95 8.34 -23.25
N HIS A 463 9.56 7.78 -24.39
CA HIS A 463 10.38 7.62 -25.59
C HIS A 463 9.68 8.13 -26.83
N ASN A 464 10.45 8.79 -27.70
CA ASN A 464 9.96 9.21 -29.01
C ASN A 464 10.16 8.07 -30.02
N TYR A 465 9.07 7.60 -30.62
CA TYR A 465 9.12 6.46 -31.55
C TYR A 465 9.73 6.79 -32.93
N VAL A 466 9.94 8.07 -33.25
CA VAL A 466 10.57 8.51 -34.49
C VAL A 466 12.07 8.69 -34.33
N THR A 467 12.51 9.36 -33.27
CA THR A 467 13.93 9.65 -33.04
C THR A 467 14.62 8.53 -32.25
N HIS A 468 13.86 7.63 -31.62
CA HIS A 468 14.32 6.60 -30.69
C HIS A 468 15.15 7.19 -29.53
N GLU A 469 14.84 8.40 -29.11
CA GLU A 469 15.45 9.09 -27.99
C GLU A 469 14.46 9.20 -26.83
N ILE A 470 15.02 9.35 -25.62
CA ILE A 470 14.22 9.68 -24.44
C ILE A 470 13.55 11.04 -24.64
N THR A 471 12.30 11.18 -24.25
CA THR A 471 11.52 12.41 -24.31
C THR A 471 10.59 12.50 -23.09
N ALA A 472 10.06 13.68 -22.79
CA ALA A 472 9.02 13.82 -21.77
C ALA A 472 7.66 13.31 -22.27
N MET A 473 6.78 12.94 -21.36
CA MET A 473 5.46 12.41 -21.71
C MET A 473 4.57 13.43 -22.41
N ASN A 474 4.79 14.73 -22.23
CA ASN A 474 4.13 15.79 -23.01
C ASN A 474 4.86 16.15 -24.32
N GLY A 475 5.77 15.30 -24.80
CA GLY A 475 6.49 15.46 -26.06
C GLY A 475 5.62 15.16 -27.30
N GLU A 476 6.30 15.11 -28.45
CA GLU A 476 5.70 14.65 -29.71
C GLU A 476 6.15 13.19 -29.96
N ASN A 477 5.30 12.42 -30.64
CA ASN A 477 5.58 11.04 -31.03
C ASN A 477 6.00 10.15 -29.83
N VAL A 478 5.38 10.36 -28.68
CA VAL A 478 5.64 9.61 -27.46
C VAL A 478 4.99 8.22 -27.56
N MET A 479 5.66 7.19 -27.05
CA MET A 479 5.14 5.83 -26.98
C MET A 479 4.13 5.73 -25.82
N GLY A 480 2.91 6.24 -26.05
CA GLY A 480 1.81 6.23 -25.09
C GLY A 480 1.20 4.86 -24.85
N ARG A 481 0.09 4.81 -24.13
CA ARG A 481 -0.65 3.57 -23.80
C ARG A 481 -1.19 2.84 -25.03
N SER A 482 -1.54 3.60 -26.08
CA SER A 482 -2.07 3.07 -27.34
C SER A 482 -1.00 2.67 -28.36
N TYR A 483 0.26 3.02 -28.10
CA TYR A 483 1.38 2.74 -28.99
C TYR A 483 1.60 1.23 -29.17
N THR A 484 1.92 0.83 -30.41
CA THR A 484 2.58 -0.44 -30.70
C THR A 484 3.68 -0.23 -31.75
N SER A 485 4.63 -1.15 -31.82
CA SER A 485 5.69 -1.13 -32.84
C SER A 485 5.16 -1.18 -34.28
N THR A 486 3.99 -1.73 -34.49
CA THR A 486 3.33 -1.87 -35.79
C THR A 486 2.32 -0.75 -36.10
N TYR A 487 1.84 -0.04 -35.08
CA TYR A 487 0.92 1.09 -35.23
C TYR A 487 1.28 2.22 -34.23
N PRO A 488 2.38 2.95 -34.50
CA PRO A 488 2.94 3.88 -33.54
C PRO A 488 2.15 5.16 -33.33
N ASP A 489 1.38 5.59 -34.33
CA ASP A 489 0.57 6.82 -34.35
C ASP A 489 -0.93 6.54 -34.09
N ARG A 490 -1.26 5.47 -33.38
CA ARG A 490 -2.64 5.07 -33.11
C ARG A 490 -3.43 6.16 -32.40
N TYR A 491 -2.86 6.80 -31.39
CA TYR A 491 -3.50 7.87 -30.64
C TYR A 491 -3.89 9.06 -31.55
N ASP A 492 -2.99 9.46 -32.45
CA ASP A 492 -3.26 10.56 -33.38
C ASP A 492 -4.43 10.24 -34.35
N ASN A 493 -4.68 8.97 -34.62
CA ASN A 493 -5.73 8.54 -35.54
C ASN A 493 -7.05 8.15 -34.86
N GLU A 494 -7.02 7.61 -33.64
CA GLU A 494 -8.18 7.05 -32.95
C GLU A 494 -8.58 7.86 -31.68
N GLY A 495 -7.67 8.74 -31.20
CA GLY A 495 -7.91 9.59 -30.02
C GLY A 495 -7.96 8.81 -28.70
N ASP A 496 -8.64 9.41 -27.71
CA ASP A 496 -8.66 8.91 -26.31
C ASP A 496 -9.28 7.51 -26.18
N GLU A 497 -10.12 7.09 -27.12
CA GLU A 497 -10.66 5.71 -27.10
C GLU A 497 -9.56 4.65 -27.24
N ALA A 498 -8.48 4.93 -27.97
CA ALA A 498 -7.35 4.03 -28.11
C ALA A 498 -6.60 3.81 -26.79
N SER A 499 -6.56 4.84 -25.95
CA SER A 499 -5.85 4.80 -24.66
C SER A 499 -6.41 3.77 -23.68
N LYS A 500 -7.68 3.38 -23.82
CA LYS A 500 -8.37 2.46 -22.89
C LYS A 500 -7.94 1.00 -23.03
N TRP A 501 -7.41 0.61 -24.22
CA TRP A 501 -7.19 -0.80 -24.56
C TRP A 501 -5.86 -1.39 -24.09
N GLY A 502 -4.88 -0.54 -23.80
CA GLY A 502 -3.56 -0.96 -23.30
C GLY A 502 -2.72 -1.70 -24.33
N TYR A 503 -2.69 -1.20 -25.55
CA TYR A 503 -1.98 -1.87 -26.67
C TYR A 503 -0.47 -1.98 -26.42
N ASN A 504 0.17 -0.94 -25.86
CA ASN A 504 1.61 -0.98 -25.56
C ASN A 504 1.92 -2.00 -24.45
N PHE A 505 1.10 -2.03 -23.41
CA PHE A 505 1.22 -2.99 -22.33
C PHE A 505 1.07 -4.42 -22.83
N SER A 506 0.09 -4.66 -23.70
CA SER A 506 -0.17 -5.98 -24.28
C SER A 506 0.96 -6.43 -25.19
N GLU A 507 1.47 -5.57 -26.10
CA GLU A 507 2.61 -5.93 -26.97
C GLU A 507 3.85 -6.32 -26.16
N GLN A 508 4.13 -5.60 -25.08
CA GLN A 508 5.27 -5.90 -24.22
C GLN A 508 5.07 -7.17 -23.40
N PHE A 509 3.87 -7.37 -22.83
CA PHE A 509 3.61 -8.55 -22.01
C PHE A 509 3.53 -9.84 -22.84
N ASP A 510 2.96 -9.79 -24.04
CA ASP A 510 2.94 -10.92 -24.96
C ASP A 510 4.36 -11.39 -25.32
N TYR A 511 5.29 -10.45 -25.51
CA TYR A 511 6.71 -10.76 -25.72
C TYR A 511 7.37 -11.39 -24.50
N VAL A 512 7.04 -10.91 -23.32
CA VAL A 512 7.54 -11.48 -22.06
C VAL A 512 7.00 -12.90 -21.85
N LEU A 513 5.73 -13.14 -22.16
CA LEU A 513 5.15 -14.52 -22.12
C LEU A 513 5.85 -15.46 -23.08
N GLU A 514 6.24 -15.00 -24.30
CA GLU A 514 7.05 -15.78 -25.27
C GLU A 514 8.43 -16.14 -24.70
N LYS A 515 9.05 -15.20 -23.94
CA LYS A 515 10.42 -15.38 -23.42
C LYS A 515 10.46 -16.12 -22.09
N ASP A 516 9.39 -16.09 -21.34
CA ASP A 516 9.17 -16.86 -20.12
C ASP A 516 10.20 -16.65 -19.00
N PRO A 517 10.51 -15.40 -18.59
CA PRO A 517 11.48 -15.13 -17.52
C PRO A 517 10.97 -15.64 -16.16
N ALA A 518 11.89 -15.75 -15.18
CA ALA A 518 11.54 -16.08 -13.80
C ALA A 518 10.86 -14.92 -13.07
N VAL A 519 11.26 -13.68 -13.39
CA VAL A 519 10.69 -12.44 -12.83
C VAL A 519 10.21 -11.53 -13.95
N VAL A 520 9.02 -11.00 -13.81
CA VAL A 520 8.49 -9.90 -14.63
C VAL A 520 8.39 -8.67 -13.76
N PHE A 521 9.07 -7.58 -14.14
CA PHE A 521 8.99 -6.32 -13.44
C PHE A 521 8.14 -5.31 -14.24
N VAL A 522 6.94 -5.05 -13.75
CA VAL A 522 5.97 -4.14 -14.35
C VAL A 522 6.16 -2.71 -13.81
N THR A 523 6.15 -1.74 -14.69
CA THR A 523 6.26 -0.32 -14.36
C THR A 523 5.01 0.40 -14.83
N GLY A 524 4.09 0.93 -13.99
CA GLY A 524 4.08 1.29 -12.61
C GLY A 524 2.70 1.03 -12.00
N TRP A 525 2.59 1.17 -10.69
CA TRP A 525 1.30 1.06 -10.02
C TRP A 525 0.62 2.41 -9.85
N ASN A 526 1.30 3.38 -9.20
CA ASN A 526 0.68 4.57 -8.66
C ASN A 526 1.61 5.82 -8.66
N GLU A 527 2.44 6.00 -9.65
CA GLU A 527 3.25 7.21 -9.83
C GLU A 527 2.36 8.37 -10.36
N TRP A 528 1.40 8.80 -9.55
CA TRP A 528 0.35 9.73 -9.97
C TRP A 528 0.85 11.11 -10.36
N HIS A 529 1.98 11.57 -9.82
CA HIS A 529 2.47 12.92 -10.06
C HIS A 529 3.89 12.96 -10.60
N ALA A 530 4.11 13.83 -11.55
CA ALA A 530 5.41 14.13 -12.12
C ALA A 530 5.87 15.55 -11.80
N TRP A 531 7.19 15.71 -11.74
CA TRP A 531 7.81 17.02 -11.67
C TRP A 531 7.72 17.74 -13.01
N ARG A 532 7.17 18.95 -13.01
CA ARG A 532 7.16 19.85 -14.16
C ARG A 532 8.47 20.61 -14.27
N GLN A 533 9.25 20.34 -15.32
CA GLN A 533 10.59 20.88 -15.50
C GLN A 533 10.58 22.32 -16.03
N PRO A 534 11.32 23.26 -15.39
CA PRO A 534 11.43 24.65 -15.88
C PRO A 534 12.33 24.80 -17.12
N SER A 535 13.13 23.77 -17.43
CA SER A 535 14.04 23.76 -18.57
C SER A 535 13.69 22.63 -19.52
N PRO A 536 13.97 22.74 -20.82
CA PRO A 536 13.73 21.65 -21.76
C PRO A 536 14.44 20.38 -21.33
N TRP A 537 13.76 19.25 -21.48
CA TRP A 537 14.26 17.93 -21.14
C TRP A 537 14.03 16.93 -22.27
N GLY A 538 14.91 15.96 -22.44
CA GLY A 538 14.84 14.93 -23.48
C GLY A 538 16.16 14.74 -24.23
N GLY A 539 16.17 13.85 -25.22
CA GLY A 539 17.28 13.65 -26.16
C GLY A 539 17.50 14.85 -27.08
N ALA A 540 18.62 14.89 -27.77
CA ALA A 540 19.02 16.04 -28.59
C ALA A 540 18.01 16.42 -29.71
N HIS A 541 17.23 15.45 -30.19
CA HIS A 541 16.22 15.63 -31.24
C HIS A 541 14.79 15.46 -30.73
N SER A 542 14.58 15.39 -29.42
CA SER A 542 13.31 15.16 -28.74
C SER A 542 13.19 15.97 -27.45
N LEU A 543 13.76 17.17 -27.43
CA LEU A 543 13.65 18.11 -26.33
C LEU A 543 12.23 18.65 -26.22
N VAL A 544 11.72 18.70 -25.00
CA VAL A 544 10.37 19.19 -24.69
C VAL A 544 10.44 20.35 -23.72
N ASP A 545 9.84 21.47 -24.06
CA ASP A 545 9.65 22.61 -23.17
C ASP A 545 8.52 22.29 -22.15
N ASN A 546 8.63 22.80 -20.91
CA ASN A 546 7.69 22.49 -19.84
C ASN A 546 7.54 20.96 -19.64
N ALA A 547 8.65 20.24 -19.62
CA ALA A 547 8.66 18.81 -19.65
C ALA A 547 8.03 18.20 -18.40
N LEU A 548 7.07 17.32 -18.61
CA LEU A 548 6.50 16.39 -17.65
C LEU A 548 7.08 15.01 -18.00
N VAL A 549 8.08 14.58 -17.24
CA VAL A 549 9.02 13.53 -17.68
C VAL A 549 8.38 12.16 -17.62
N ASP A 550 7.74 11.85 -16.52
CA ASP A 550 7.29 10.51 -16.19
C ASP A 550 5.80 10.31 -16.45
N GLU A 551 4.98 11.33 -16.20
CA GLU A 551 3.53 11.29 -16.31
C GLU A 551 3.00 12.60 -16.92
N PHE A 552 1.91 12.56 -17.68
CA PHE A 552 1.30 13.76 -18.28
C PHE A 552 -0.24 13.76 -18.28
N VAL A 553 -0.87 12.96 -19.13
CA VAL A 553 -2.34 12.80 -19.26
C VAL A 553 -2.67 11.33 -19.46
N ASP A 554 -3.94 10.99 -19.55
CA ASP A 554 -4.41 9.58 -19.66
C ASP A 554 -3.59 8.73 -20.65
N GLU A 555 -3.40 9.18 -21.88
CA GLU A 555 -2.60 8.45 -22.89
C GLU A 555 -1.12 8.33 -22.51
N PHE A 556 -0.57 9.37 -21.91
CA PHE A 556 0.86 9.48 -21.62
C PHE A 556 1.12 9.39 -20.11
N SER A 557 0.72 8.27 -19.53
CA SER A 557 0.91 7.90 -18.13
C SER A 557 1.14 6.39 -17.99
N ARG A 558 1.69 5.93 -16.85
CA ARG A 558 2.20 4.56 -16.71
C ARG A 558 1.46 3.71 -15.68
N ASP A 559 0.49 4.28 -14.94
CA ASP A 559 -0.08 3.61 -13.79
C ASP A 559 -1.20 2.63 -14.14
N LEU A 560 -1.30 1.58 -13.31
CA LEU A 560 -2.30 0.53 -13.39
C LEU A 560 -3.40 0.68 -12.33
N GLU A 561 -3.16 1.49 -11.27
CA GLU A 561 -4.15 1.77 -10.25
C GLU A 561 -5.40 2.43 -10.88
N PRO A 562 -6.61 2.02 -10.49
CA PRO A 562 -7.84 2.61 -11.02
C PRO A 562 -7.91 4.13 -10.83
N THR A 563 -8.56 4.82 -11.77
CA THR A 563 -8.69 6.28 -11.80
C THR A 563 -10.14 6.71 -11.91
N LYS A 564 -10.46 7.90 -11.39
CA LYS A 564 -11.75 8.58 -11.65
C LYS A 564 -11.86 9.15 -13.08
N GLY A 565 -10.75 9.10 -13.85
CA GLY A 565 -10.72 9.52 -15.26
C GLY A 565 -11.31 8.49 -16.22
N ALA A 566 -11.12 8.74 -17.53
CA ALA A 566 -11.69 7.91 -18.59
C ALA A 566 -11.12 6.49 -18.67
N LEU A 567 -9.96 6.24 -18.06
CA LEU A 567 -9.34 4.91 -18.02
C LEU A 567 -9.97 3.99 -16.97
N LYS A 568 -10.69 4.55 -15.98
CA LYS A 568 -11.38 3.78 -14.91
C LYS A 568 -10.48 2.70 -14.31
N ASP A 569 -10.92 1.44 -14.34
CA ASP A 569 -10.23 0.24 -13.85
C ASP A 569 -9.72 -0.69 -14.97
N TYR A 570 -9.74 -0.22 -16.20
CA TYR A 570 -9.45 -1.06 -17.39
C TYR A 570 -8.03 -1.62 -17.39
N TYR A 571 -7.05 -0.86 -16.91
CA TYR A 571 -5.66 -1.30 -16.84
C TYR A 571 -5.42 -2.31 -15.72
N TYR A 572 -6.14 -2.18 -14.62
CA TYR A 572 -6.08 -3.13 -13.52
C TYR A 572 -6.53 -4.53 -14.00
N TYR A 573 -7.69 -4.64 -14.66
CA TYR A 573 -8.18 -5.94 -15.14
C TYR A 573 -7.40 -6.49 -16.34
N LEU A 574 -6.85 -5.64 -17.17
CA LEU A 574 -5.88 -6.08 -18.18
C LEU A 574 -4.64 -6.70 -17.51
N PHE A 575 -4.12 -6.05 -16.49
CA PHE A 575 -2.99 -6.53 -15.72
C PHE A 575 -3.29 -7.88 -15.03
N VAL A 576 -4.45 -8.02 -14.38
CA VAL A 576 -4.90 -9.28 -13.77
C VAL A 576 -4.89 -10.43 -14.80
N ASN A 577 -5.41 -10.20 -16.00
CA ASN A 577 -5.40 -11.22 -17.05
C ASN A 577 -3.99 -11.65 -17.46
N TYR A 578 -3.07 -10.70 -17.59
CA TYR A 578 -1.68 -11.00 -17.91
C TYR A 578 -0.93 -11.67 -16.75
N ALA A 579 -1.21 -11.26 -15.52
CA ALA A 579 -0.67 -11.91 -14.32
C ALA A 579 -1.04 -13.40 -14.27
N ARG A 580 -2.31 -13.73 -14.53
CA ARG A 580 -2.80 -15.12 -14.59
C ARG A 580 -2.16 -15.91 -15.73
N LYS A 581 -2.05 -15.35 -16.93
CA LYS A 581 -1.34 -15.99 -18.07
C LYS A 581 0.13 -16.28 -17.74
N TYR A 582 0.76 -15.42 -16.96
CA TYR A 582 2.16 -15.55 -16.57
C TYR A 582 2.37 -16.55 -15.42
N LYS A 583 1.54 -16.49 -14.40
CA LYS A 583 1.68 -17.27 -13.16
C LYS A 583 0.88 -18.58 -13.17
N GLY A 584 -0.08 -18.73 -14.06
CA GLY A 584 -1.09 -19.77 -13.97
C GLY A 584 -2.16 -19.42 -12.93
N MET A 585 -3.10 -20.31 -12.71
CA MET A 585 -4.18 -20.18 -11.72
C MET A 585 -4.56 -21.52 -11.10
N GLU A 586 -5.21 -21.46 -9.95
CA GLU A 586 -5.88 -22.61 -9.35
C GLU A 586 -7.06 -23.07 -10.24
N PRO A 587 -7.38 -24.34 -10.25
CA PRO A 587 -8.60 -24.80 -10.92
C PRO A 587 -9.83 -24.22 -10.22
N MET A 588 -10.88 -23.97 -11.02
CA MET A 588 -12.15 -23.49 -10.45
C MET A 588 -12.66 -24.47 -9.39
N PRO A 589 -13.16 -23.97 -8.28
CA PRO A 589 -13.64 -24.81 -7.18
C PRO A 589 -14.86 -25.63 -7.64
N VAL A 590 -14.90 -26.90 -7.21
CA VAL A 590 -15.95 -27.85 -7.61
C VAL A 590 -17.04 -27.86 -6.54
N PRO A 591 -18.34 -27.68 -6.91
CA PRO A 591 -19.44 -27.71 -5.96
C PRO A 591 -19.67 -29.11 -5.38
N THR A 592 -20.28 -29.14 -4.20
CA THR A 592 -20.82 -30.39 -3.63
C THR A 592 -22.07 -30.86 -4.37
N LEU A 593 -22.52 -32.09 -4.07
CA LEU A 593 -23.78 -32.60 -4.59
C LEU A 593 -24.99 -31.76 -4.16
N ASP A 594 -26.09 -31.95 -4.87
CA ASP A 594 -27.34 -31.26 -4.61
C ASP A 594 -27.78 -31.44 -3.14
N GLN A 595 -28.16 -30.33 -2.53
CA GLN A 595 -28.65 -30.29 -1.16
C GLN A 595 -29.73 -29.21 -1.03
N THR A 596 -30.93 -29.63 -0.65
CA THR A 596 -32.00 -28.73 -0.30
C THR A 596 -31.75 -28.10 1.06
N ILE A 597 -31.75 -26.78 1.13
CA ILE A 597 -31.57 -26.02 2.37
C ILE A 597 -32.91 -25.72 3.04
N ASP A 598 -33.03 -26.09 4.30
CA ASP A 598 -34.13 -25.69 5.16
C ASP A 598 -33.87 -24.28 5.72
N MET A 599 -34.62 -23.30 5.26
CA MET A 599 -34.48 -21.89 5.64
C MET A 599 -34.67 -21.63 7.14
N THR A 600 -35.08 -22.65 7.93
CA THR A 600 -35.32 -22.55 9.37
C THR A 600 -34.34 -23.34 10.23
N ALA A 601 -33.43 -24.11 9.59
CA ALA A 601 -32.58 -25.10 10.31
C ALA A 601 -31.20 -24.55 10.80
N GLY A 602 -30.88 -23.30 10.52
CA GLY A 602 -29.64 -22.68 10.97
C GLY A 602 -28.38 -23.21 10.26
N GLU A 603 -27.21 -22.80 10.72
CA GLU A 603 -25.92 -22.85 10.05
C GLU A 603 -25.35 -24.28 9.85
N ALA A 604 -25.67 -25.22 10.71
CA ALA A 604 -25.04 -26.55 10.71
C ALA A 604 -25.12 -27.30 9.35
N GLN A 605 -26.15 -27.03 8.55
CA GLN A 605 -26.35 -27.66 7.24
C GLN A 605 -25.36 -27.15 6.18
N TRP A 606 -24.78 -25.94 6.35
CA TRP A 606 -23.86 -25.34 5.44
C TRP A 606 -22.43 -25.90 5.52
N LYS A 607 -22.10 -26.57 6.64
CA LYS A 607 -20.79 -27.22 6.81
C LYS A 607 -20.48 -28.30 5.77
N THR A 608 -21.50 -28.84 5.13
CA THR A 608 -21.36 -29.85 4.05
C THR A 608 -21.53 -29.28 2.65
N VAL A 609 -21.78 -27.99 2.53
CA VAL A 609 -21.90 -27.29 1.24
C VAL A 609 -20.56 -26.70 0.87
N GLY A 610 -20.08 -26.97 -0.32
CA GLY A 610 -18.86 -26.39 -0.85
C GLY A 610 -19.02 -25.96 -2.31
N PRO A 611 -18.16 -25.11 -2.80
CA PRO A 611 -17.02 -24.49 -2.08
C PRO A 611 -17.47 -23.38 -1.13
N TYR A 612 -16.61 -23.09 -0.14
CA TYR A 612 -16.66 -21.82 0.58
C TYR A 612 -15.83 -20.81 -0.19
N PHE A 613 -16.44 -19.75 -0.65
CA PHE A 613 -15.81 -18.64 -1.38
C PHE A 613 -15.39 -17.56 -0.39
N THR A 614 -14.09 -17.38 -0.20
CA THR A 614 -13.55 -16.42 0.76
C THR A 614 -13.35 -15.06 0.11
N ALA A 615 -13.89 -13.99 0.73
CA ALA A 615 -13.54 -12.60 0.46
C ALA A 615 -12.48 -12.11 1.46
N TYR A 616 -11.94 -10.91 1.30
CA TYR A 616 -11.06 -10.33 2.30
C TYR A 616 -11.89 -9.72 3.44
N ALA A 617 -11.55 -10.09 4.65
CA ALA A 617 -12.11 -9.48 5.86
C ALA A 617 -11.55 -8.07 6.09
N ASP A 618 -12.25 -7.25 6.89
CA ASP A 618 -11.85 -5.87 7.25
C ASP A 618 -11.66 -4.94 6.03
N ASN A 619 -12.37 -5.23 4.93
CA ASN A 619 -12.37 -4.35 3.76
C ASN A 619 -13.48 -3.28 3.80
N VAL A 620 -14.21 -3.18 4.91
CA VAL A 620 -15.23 -2.16 5.14
C VAL A 620 -14.66 -0.74 5.11
N GLY A 621 -15.46 0.17 4.58
CA GLY A 621 -15.04 1.55 4.40
C GLY A 621 -15.09 2.38 5.68
N ASP A 622 -13.98 2.54 6.37
CA ASP A 622 -13.83 3.52 7.44
C ASP A 622 -12.59 4.35 7.17
N ARG A 623 -12.78 5.57 6.67
CA ARG A 623 -11.72 6.48 6.28
C ARG A 623 -11.92 7.84 6.92
N ASP A 624 -10.87 8.35 7.53
CA ASP A 624 -10.79 9.74 8.02
C ASP A 624 -9.33 10.18 7.87
N ALA A 625 -8.98 10.74 6.72
CA ALA A 625 -7.59 10.99 6.39
C ALA A 625 -7.41 12.27 5.55
N ASP A 626 -6.32 12.99 5.85
CA ASP A 626 -5.91 14.10 5.03
C ASP A 626 -5.33 13.62 3.70
N GLY A 627 -5.83 14.19 2.62
CA GLY A 627 -5.28 14.06 1.29
C GLY A 627 -4.18 15.08 1.00
N TYR A 628 -3.76 15.10 -0.26
CA TYR A 628 -2.78 16.05 -0.76
C TYR A 628 -3.30 17.49 -0.69
N LYS A 629 -2.55 18.38 -0.02
CA LYS A 629 -2.79 19.85 -0.02
C LYS A 629 -4.22 20.34 0.22
N GLY A 630 -4.78 19.98 1.35
CA GLY A 630 -6.05 20.50 1.82
C GLY A 630 -7.27 19.68 1.40
N TYR A 631 -7.06 18.56 0.72
CA TYR A 631 -8.09 17.54 0.60
C TYR A 631 -8.21 16.79 1.93
N HIS A 632 -9.41 16.44 2.28
CA HIS A 632 -9.73 15.60 3.43
C HIS A 632 -10.79 14.59 3.01
N TYR A 633 -10.56 13.34 3.29
CA TYR A 633 -11.41 12.24 2.86
C TYR A 633 -12.01 11.55 4.07
N THR A 634 -13.32 11.41 4.07
CA THR A 634 -14.06 10.64 5.06
C THR A 634 -14.89 9.58 4.35
N GLU A 635 -14.92 8.38 4.92
CA GLU A 635 -15.79 7.29 4.50
C GLU A 635 -16.24 6.52 5.73
N THR A 636 -17.53 6.37 5.92
CA THR A 636 -18.12 5.76 7.12
C THR A 636 -19.27 4.82 6.77
N SER A 637 -19.25 4.27 5.56
CA SER A 637 -20.29 3.35 5.08
C SER A 637 -20.14 1.92 5.55
N GLY A 638 -19.05 1.58 6.27
CA GLY A 638 -18.84 0.26 6.84
C GLY A 638 -20.00 -0.14 7.77
N ARG A 639 -20.68 -1.24 7.45
CA ARG A 639 -21.85 -1.72 8.19
C ARG A 639 -21.80 -3.22 8.46
N ASN A 640 -21.67 -4.05 7.42
CA ASN A 640 -21.50 -5.49 7.50
C ASN A 640 -20.24 -5.87 6.76
N ASP A 641 -19.30 -6.57 7.43
CA ASP A 641 -18.05 -7.04 6.83
C ASP A 641 -18.27 -8.44 6.25
N LEU A 642 -18.32 -8.53 4.92
CA LEU A 642 -18.64 -9.71 4.13
C LEU A 642 -17.39 -10.58 3.94
N ILE A 643 -17.24 -11.67 4.68
CA ILE A 643 -15.99 -12.45 4.69
C ILE A 643 -16.04 -13.71 3.83
N GLY A 644 -17.23 -14.22 3.50
CA GLY A 644 -17.33 -15.43 2.69
C GLY A 644 -18.73 -15.76 2.23
N ALA A 645 -18.82 -16.67 1.28
CA ALA A 645 -20.10 -17.08 0.69
C ALA A 645 -20.10 -18.57 0.30
N GLN A 646 -21.29 -19.15 0.20
CA GLN A 646 -21.51 -20.50 -0.31
C GLN A 646 -22.75 -20.53 -1.20
N VAL A 647 -22.84 -21.51 -2.10
CA VAL A 647 -24.05 -21.73 -2.91
C VAL A 647 -24.42 -23.20 -2.83
N ALA A 648 -25.65 -23.46 -2.36
CA ALA A 648 -26.28 -24.78 -2.48
C ALA A 648 -27.32 -24.76 -3.60
N ARG A 649 -27.63 -25.95 -4.11
CA ARG A 649 -28.64 -26.15 -5.16
C ARG A 649 -29.48 -27.40 -4.90
N ASP A 650 -30.70 -27.37 -5.38
CA ASP A 650 -31.58 -28.55 -5.53
C ASP A 650 -32.26 -28.53 -6.94
N ASP A 651 -33.18 -29.41 -7.19
CA ASP A 651 -33.87 -29.49 -8.50
C ASP A 651 -34.50 -28.15 -8.93
N GLY A 652 -34.99 -27.34 -7.99
CA GLY A 652 -35.77 -26.12 -8.29
C GLY A 652 -35.14 -24.81 -7.91
N TYR A 653 -34.17 -24.83 -7.00
CA TYR A 653 -33.67 -23.63 -6.35
C TYR A 653 -32.17 -23.54 -6.26
N LEU A 654 -31.67 -22.30 -6.20
CA LEU A 654 -30.37 -21.93 -5.70
C LEU A 654 -30.53 -21.26 -4.33
N TYR A 655 -29.60 -21.56 -3.43
CA TYR A 655 -29.53 -20.95 -2.10
C TYR A 655 -28.18 -20.25 -2.01
N PHE A 656 -28.21 -18.92 -2.00
CA PHE A 656 -27.02 -18.10 -1.81
C PHE A 656 -26.87 -17.78 -0.33
N HIS A 657 -25.71 -18.08 0.20
CA HIS A 657 -25.38 -17.92 1.60
C HIS A 657 -24.18 -16.99 1.73
N VAL A 658 -24.20 -16.10 2.71
CA VAL A 658 -23.11 -15.17 2.99
C VAL A 658 -22.84 -15.16 4.50
N GLU A 659 -21.55 -15.09 4.84
CA GLU A 659 -21.06 -14.92 6.21
C GLU A 659 -20.45 -13.53 6.34
N CYS A 660 -20.81 -12.80 7.39
CA CYS A 660 -20.18 -11.58 7.84
C CYS A 660 -19.26 -11.86 9.04
N ALA A 661 -18.28 -10.99 9.29
CA ALA A 661 -17.40 -11.12 10.45
C ALA A 661 -18.14 -10.98 11.79
N SER A 662 -19.26 -10.25 11.80
CA SER A 662 -20.11 -10.03 12.97
C SER A 662 -21.59 -10.17 12.61
N ASP A 663 -22.47 -10.11 13.60
CA ASP A 663 -23.92 -10.19 13.39
C ASP A 663 -24.41 -9.15 12.40
N ILE A 664 -25.18 -9.61 11.40
CA ILE A 664 -25.72 -8.76 10.33
C ILE A 664 -26.68 -7.73 10.91
N THR A 665 -26.53 -6.48 10.53
CA THR A 665 -27.42 -5.40 10.95
C THR A 665 -28.83 -5.61 10.42
N PRO A 666 -29.88 -5.13 11.11
CA PRO A 666 -31.25 -5.21 10.59
C PRO A 666 -31.40 -4.51 9.24
N ALA A 667 -32.20 -5.09 8.36
CA ALA A 667 -32.52 -4.48 7.06
C ALA A 667 -33.13 -3.07 7.24
N SER A 668 -32.54 -2.08 6.57
CA SER A 668 -32.90 -0.67 6.75
C SER A 668 -33.20 0.08 5.44
N ASP A 669 -32.52 -0.29 4.35
CA ASP A 669 -32.53 0.41 3.07
C ASP A 669 -32.28 -0.54 1.89
N ASP A 670 -32.41 -0.07 0.67
CA ASP A 670 -32.22 -0.86 -0.56
C ASP A 670 -30.77 -1.16 -0.92
N ARG A 671 -29.81 -0.69 -0.13
CA ARG A 671 -28.38 -1.00 -0.25
C ARG A 671 -27.91 -2.03 0.78
N TRP A 672 -28.84 -2.53 1.62
CA TRP A 672 -28.55 -3.55 2.63
C TRP A 672 -28.41 -4.92 2.00
N MET A 673 -27.24 -5.54 2.15
CA MET A 673 -26.94 -6.93 1.79
C MET A 673 -27.39 -7.30 0.37
N ASN A 674 -26.94 -6.55 -0.63
CA ASN A 674 -27.32 -6.77 -2.02
C ASN A 674 -26.54 -7.94 -2.63
N LEU A 675 -27.24 -8.79 -3.41
CA LEU A 675 -26.64 -9.87 -4.18
C LEU A 675 -26.78 -9.59 -5.67
N TYR A 676 -25.66 -9.38 -6.35
CA TYR A 676 -25.60 -9.23 -7.81
C TYR A 676 -25.31 -10.58 -8.45
N ILE A 677 -26.01 -10.90 -9.55
CA ILE A 677 -25.95 -12.21 -10.21
C ILE A 677 -25.81 -12.01 -11.73
N ASP A 678 -24.86 -12.74 -12.32
CA ASP A 678 -24.68 -12.92 -13.75
C ASP A 678 -24.89 -14.41 -14.08
N CYS A 679 -25.89 -14.71 -14.93
CA CYS A 679 -26.21 -16.04 -15.41
C CYS A 679 -26.01 -16.19 -16.92
N ASP A 680 -25.82 -15.09 -17.65
CA ASP A 680 -25.66 -15.02 -19.10
C ASP A 680 -24.53 -14.05 -19.44
N ALA A 681 -23.34 -14.58 -19.51
CA ALA A 681 -22.12 -13.81 -19.76
C ALA A 681 -22.12 -13.01 -21.09
N GLU A 682 -23.07 -13.21 -21.97
CA GLU A 682 -23.24 -12.44 -23.21
C GLU A 682 -24.23 -11.27 -23.03
N ASN A 683 -25.04 -11.30 -21.99
CA ASN A 683 -25.96 -10.22 -21.66
C ASN A 683 -25.21 -9.06 -20.97
N LYS A 684 -25.34 -7.86 -21.50
CA LYS A 684 -24.64 -6.70 -20.94
C LYS A 684 -25.25 -6.24 -19.60
N GLY A 685 -26.55 -6.41 -19.40
CA GLY A 685 -27.26 -5.99 -18.21
C GLY A 685 -26.79 -4.62 -17.66
N TRP A 686 -26.49 -4.56 -16.37
CA TRP A 686 -25.70 -3.47 -15.80
C TRP A 686 -24.30 -3.99 -15.44
N GLU A 687 -23.27 -3.47 -16.06
CA GLU A 687 -21.86 -3.87 -15.85
C GLU A 687 -21.66 -5.42 -15.90
N TYR A 688 -22.45 -6.10 -16.76
CA TYR A 688 -22.52 -7.56 -16.98
C TYR A 688 -23.23 -8.35 -15.86
N PHE A 689 -23.95 -7.69 -14.94
CA PHE A 689 -24.89 -8.35 -14.07
C PHE A 689 -26.28 -8.41 -14.72
N ASP A 690 -26.93 -9.55 -14.63
CA ASP A 690 -28.32 -9.75 -15.09
C ASP A 690 -29.33 -9.33 -14.07
N TYR A 691 -29.07 -9.65 -12.80
CA TYR A 691 -30.00 -9.50 -11.69
C TYR A 691 -29.36 -8.87 -10.47
N VAL A 692 -30.19 -8.23 -9.66
CA VAL A 692 -29.88 -7.84 -8.28
C VAL A 692 -31.00 -8.32 -7.34
N VAL A 693 -30.60 -8.83 -6.17
CA VAL A 693 -31.48 -9.09 -5.06
C VAL A 693 -31.25 -8.04 -4.02
N ARG A 694 -32.29 -7.32 -3.62
CA ARG A 694 -32.21 -6.25 -2.63
C ARG A 694 -33.42 -6.14 -1.71
N TYR A 695 -33.28 -5.41 -0.60
CA TYR A 695 -34.35 -5.15 0.34
C TYR A 695 -35.37 -4.16 -0.26
N GLY A 696 -36.63 -4.57 -0.32
CA GLY A 696 -37.75 -3.77 -0.83
C GLY A 696 -38.70 -3.25 0.22
N GLY A 697 -38.29 -3.24 1.51
CA GLY A 697 -39.14 -2.80 2.61
C GLY A 697 -40.04 -3.88 3.23
N SER A 698 -39.93 -5.14 2.78
CA SER A 698 -40.64 -6.30 3.37
C SER A 698 -39.74 -6.99 4.40
N ALA A 699 -40.30 -7.35 5.56
CA ALA A 699 -39.56 -8.11 6.57
C ALA A 699 -39.44 -9.61 6.23
N ASP A 700 -40.20 -10.10 5.26
CA ASP A 700 -40.31 -11.53 4.96
C ASP A 700 -39.65 -11.92 3.64
N THR A 701 -39.45 -10.96 2.72
CA THR A 701 -38.92 -11.21 1.37
C THR A 701 -38.01 -10.11 0.88
N LEU A 702 -37.03 -10.49 0.04
CA LEU A 702 -36.24 -9.59 -0.80
C LEU A 702 -36.80 -9.56 -2.22
N LEU A 703 -36.49 -8.52 -2.96
CA LEU A 703 -36.89 -8.37 -4.36
C LEU A 703 -35.77 -8.88 -5.27
N LEU A 704 -36.10 -9.85 -6.13
CA LEU A 704 -35.28 -10.18 -7.29
C LEU A 704 -35.71 -9.26 -8.44
N GLU A 705 -34.75 -8.51 -8.97
CA GLU A 705 -34.98 -7.60 -10.09
C GLU A 705 -33.98 -7.89 -11.21
N LYS A 706 -34.43 -7.71 -12.45
CA LYS A 706 -33.60 -7.87 -13.64
C LYS A 706 -33.19 -6.52 -14.19
N PHE A 707 -31.91 -6.36 -14.52
CA PHE A 707 -31.41 -5.16 -15.18
C PHE A 707 -31.95 -5.06 -16.61
N THR A 708 -32.33 -3.85 -17.00
CA THR A 708 -32.90 -3.58 -18.34
C THR A 708 -31.84 -3.40 -19.42
N GLY A 709 -30.56 -3.22 -19.05
CA GLY A 709 -29.46 -2.88 -19.94
C GLY A 709 -29.32 -1.38 -20.23
N GLU A 710 -30.14 -0.54 -19.58
CA GLU A 710 -30.07 0.92 -19.65
C GLU A 710 -29.66 1.47 -18.27
N GLY A 711 -28.33 1.54 -18.01
CA GLY A 711 -27.82 1.98 -16.71
C GLY A 711 -28.18 1.03 -15.59
N PHE A 712 -28.46 1.58 -14.40
CA PHE A 712 -28.85 0.82 -13.18
C PHE A 712 -30.36 0.53 -13.09
N ASP A 713 -31.09 0.74 -14.17
CA ASP A 713 -32.55 0.52 -14.20
C ASP A 713 -32.90 -0.96 -14.15
N THR A 714 -33.89 -1.31 -13.31
CA THR A 714 -34.35 -2.69 -13.10
C THR A 714 -35.86 -2.87 -13.33
N THR A 715 -36.25 -4.12 -13.47
CA THR A 715 -37.67 -4.55 -13.47
C THR A 715 -37.83 -5.72 -12.50
N GLY A 716 -38.89 -5.71 -11.68
CA GLY A 716 -39.17 -6.78 -10.72
C GLY A 716 -39.44 -8.12 -11.42
N VAL A 717 -38.87 -9.19 -10.88
CA VAL A 717 -39.03 -10.57 -11.34
C VAL A 717 -39.84 -11.38 -10.33
N ALA A 718 -39.40 -11.46 -9.07
CA ALA A 718 -40.01 -12.27 -8.02
C ALA A 718 -39.67 -11.78 -6.62
N ASP A 719 -40.43 -12.21 -5.65
CA ASP A 719 -40.11 -12.13 -4.24
C ASP A 719 -39.27 -13.37 -3.82
N CYS A 720 -38.13 -13.17 -3.18
CA CYS A 720 -37.24 -14.22 -2.71
C CYS A 720 -37.33 -14.38 -1.20
N ALA A 721 -37.50 -15.60 -0.71
CA ALA A 721 -37.42 -15.87 0.72
C ALA A 721 -35.97 -15.70 1.19
N TYR A 722 -35.77 -15.12 2.38
CA TYR A 722 -34.48 -15.01 3.00
C TYR A 722 -34.54 -15.32 4.51
N SER A 723 -33.40 -15.61 5.10
CA SER A 723 -33.24 -15.75 6.55
C SER A 723 -31.94 -15.13 7.00
N VAL A 724 -31.93 -14.55 8.20
CA VAL A 724 -30.71 -14.04 8.87
C VAL A 724 -30.63 -14.78 10.22
N ASP A 725 -29.45 -15.34 10.51
CA ASP A 725 -29.15 -16.02 11.77
C ASP A 725 -27.76 -15.54 12.26
N GLY A 726 -27.77 -14.54 13.14
CA GLY A 726 -26.53 -13.89 13.61
C GLY A 726 -25.75 -13.25 12.46
N ARG A 727 -24.56 -13.77 12.19
CA ARG A 727 -23.66 -13.29 11.13
C ARG A 727 -23.91 -13.90 9.74
N TYR A 728 -24.93 -14.73 9.60
CA TYR A 728 -25.21 -15.46 8.37
C TYR A 728 -26.51 -15.01 7.73
N MET A 729 -26.54 -14.94 6.41
CA MET A 729 -27.75 -14.70 5.64
C MET A 729 -27.86 -15.71 4.50
N THR A 730 -29.05 -16.22 4.31
CA THR A 730 -29.39 -17.12 3.18
C THR A 730 -30.50 -16.50 2.35
N VAL A 731 -30.34 -16.52 1.02
CA VAL A 731 -31.39 -16.13 0.05
C VAL A 731 -31.73 -17.32 -0.83
N LYS A 732 -32.99 -17.63 -0.99
CA LYS A 732 -33.53 -18.72 -1.82
C LYS A 732 -34.13 -18.16 -3.09
N ILE A 733 -33.62 -18.57 -4.27
CA ILE A 733 -34.05 -18.10 -5.58
C ILE A 733 -34.45 -19.29 -6.46
N ALA A 734 -35.58 -19.23 -7.12
CA ALA A 734 -35.95 -20.29 -8.08
C ALA A 734 -35.09 -20.22 -9.32
N LYS A 735 -34.56 -21.36 -9.78
CA LYS A 735 -33.74 -21.45 -11.02
C LYS A 735 -34.49 -20.88 -12.24
N SER A 736 -35.81 -21.10 -12.29
CA SER A 736 -36.69 -20.57 -13.34
C SER A 736 -36.73 -19.05 -13.40
N ASP A 737 -36.61 -18.37 -12.27
CA ASP A 737 -36.64 -16.89 -12.17
C ASP A 737 -35.35 -16.26 -12.67
N LEU A 738 -34.24 -17.02 -12.58
CA LEU A 738 -32.96 -16.67 -13.16
C LEU A 738 -32.80 -17.14 -14.64
N GLY A 739 -33.84 -17.77 -15.21
CA GLY A 739 -33.78 -18.32 -16.57
C GLY A 739 -32.91 -19.56 -16.72
N LEU A 740 -32.49 -20.17 -15.62
CA LEU A 740 -31.64 -21.35 -15.62
C LEU A 740 -32.45 -22.62 -15.92
N SER A 741 -31.89 -23.50 -16.72
CA SER A 741 -32.47 -24.78 -17.07
C SER A 741 -31.41 -25.88 -17.14
N GLY A 742 -31.78 -27.08 -16.72
CA GLY A 742 -30.85 -28.21 -16.66
C GLY A 742 -29.94 -28.15 -15.44
N ASP A 743 -28.87 -28.93 -15.50
CA ASP A 743 -27.98 -29.17 -14.37
C ASP A 743 -26.61 -28.50 -14.54
N ASP A 744 -26.25 -28.22 -15.82
CA ASP A 744 -24.98 -27.56 -16.16
C ASP A 744 -25.24 -26.09 -16.48
N TYR A 745 -24.78 -25.20 -15.59
CA TYR A 745 -24.82 -23.76 -15.73
C TYR A 745 -23.71 -23.11 -14.88
N THR A 746 -23.38 -21.88 -15.20
CA THR A 746 -22.48 -21.06 -14.39
C THR A 746 -23.26 -19.86 -13.87
N VAL A 747 -23.05 -19.53 -12.60
CA VAL A 747 -23.56 -18.34 -11.97
C VAL A 747 -22.40 -17.59 -11.35
N ASN A 748 -22.12 -16.40 -11.88
CA ASN A 748 -21.19 -15.48 -11.25
C ASN A 748 -21.96 -14.58 -10.30
N PHE A 749 -21.43 -14.36 -9.12
CA PHE A 749 -22.16 -13.58 -8.11
C PHE A 749 -21.24 -12.77 -7.21
N LYS A 750 -21.80 -11.76 -6.61
CA LYS A 750 -21.13 -10.82 -5.72
C LYS A 750 -22.09 -10.33 -4.68
N TRP A 751 -21.59 -10.19 -3.44
CA TRP A 751 -22.32 -9.53 -2.38
C TRP A 751 -21.79 -8.12 -2.15
N THR A 752 -22.67 -7.20 -1.78
CA THR A 752 -22.32 -5.85 -1.36
C THR A 752 -23.18 -5.39 -0.22
N ASP A 753 -22.66 -4.54 0.66
CA ASP A 753 -23.44 -3.86 1.68
C ASP A 753 -23.11 -2.39 1.72
N ASN A 754 -24.13 -1.54 1.78
CA ASN A 754 -24.11 -0.10 1.98
C ASN A 754 -23.22 0.69 0.98
N VAL A 755 -23.10 0.22 -0.27
CA VAL A 755 -22.47 0.99 -1.34
C VAL A 755 -23.29 2.24 -1.62
N HIS A 756 -22.62 3.37 -1.84
CA HIS A 756 -23.24 4.66 -2.11
C HIS A 756 -22.46 5.48 -3.14
N ASP A 757 -23.13 6.46 -3.73
CA ASP A 757 -22.49 7.43 -4.64
C ASP A 757 -21.46 8.26 -3.88
N GLU A 758 -20.33 8.61 -4.52
CA GLU A 758 -19.32 9.45 -3.90
C GLU A 758 -19.92 10.77 -3.38
N GLY A 759 -19.84 10.98 -2.07
CA GLY A 759 -20.35 12.17 -1.40
C GLY A 759 -21.87 12.20 -1.13
N ASP A 760 -22.62 11.13 -1.44
CA ASP A 760 -24.04 10.99 -1.09
C ASP A 760 -24.30 9.63 -0.43
N TYR A 761 -24.22 9.57 0.90
CA TYR A 761 -24.42 8.36 1.70
C TYR A 761 -25.83 7.78 1.65
N ASP A 762 -26.78 8.47 1.03
CA ASP A 762 -28.19 8.07 1.00
C ASP A 762 -28.63 7.50 -0.36
N ALA A 763 -27.76 7.49 -1.36
CA ALA A 763 -28.09 7.04 -2.72
C ALA A 763 -26.99 6.15 -3.33
N PHE A 764 -27.41 5.29 -4.28
CA PHE A 764 -26.50 4.60 -5.19
C PHE A 764 -27.10 4.65 -6.60
N SER A 765 -26.50 5.41 -7.49
CA SER A 765 -26.97 5.61 -8.87
C SER A 765 -26.44 4.57 -9.87
N GLY A 766 -25.52 3.69 -9.42
CA GLY A 766 -24.99 2.61 -10.24
C GLY A 766 -23.71 2.96 -10.99
N ASP A 767 -22.81 3.75 -10.42
CA ASP A 767 -21.44 3.78 -10.90
C ASP A 767 -20.66 2.63 -10.24
N ILE A 768 -20.21 1.67 -11.04
CA ILE A 768 -19.42 0.53 -10.55
C ILE A 768 -18.10 0.97 -9.86
N MET A 769 -17.63 2.18 -10.15
CA MET A 769 -16.42 2.72 -9.51
C MET A 769 -16.61 2.99 -8.02
N ASP A 770 -17.85 3.17 -7.56
CA ASP A 770 -18.16 3.31 -6.13
C ASP A 770 -17.91 2.01 -5.35
N PHE A 771 -17.80 0.87 -6.02
CA PHE A 771 -17.37 -0.41 -5.40
C PHE A 771 -15.92 -0.40 -4.91
N TYR A 772 -15.13 0.62 -5.25
CA TYR A 772 -13.77 0.80 -4.75
C TYR A 772 -13.70 1.71 -3.54
N ILE A 773 -14.69 2.57 -3.35
CA ILE A 773 -14.59 3.70 -2.43
C ILE A 773 -15.64 3.72 -1.31
N SER A 774 -16.66 2.90 -1.37
CA SER A 774 -17.76 2.91 -0.39
C SER A 774 -18.27 1.50 -0.08
N GLY A 775 -18.95 1.35 1.06
CA GLY A 775 -19.55 0.10 1.49
C GLY A 775 -18.58 -1.05 1.68
N ASP A 776 -19.12 -2.25 1.73
CA ASP A 776 -18.35 -3.49 1.70
C ASP A 776 -18.70 -4.35 0.48
N ILE A 777 -17.70 -4.97 -0.13
CA ILE A 777 -17.82 -5.64 -1.42
C ILE A 777 -17.07 -6.97 -1.42
N ALA A 778 -17.77 -8.06 -1.61
CA ALA A 778 -17.25 -9.42 -1.61
C ALA A 778 -17.52 -10.17 -2.94
N PRO A 779 -16.50 -10.41 -3.77
CA PRO A 779 -15.11 -9.95 -3.69
C PRO A 779 -14.93 -8.50 -4.18
N THR A 780 -13.78 -7.91 -3.92
CA THR A 780 -13.48 -6.49 -4.19
C THR A 780 -13.60 -6.09 -5.66
N GLY A 781 -13.91 -4.82 -5.94
CA GLY A 781 -14.02 -4.25 -7.30
C GLY A 781 -15.01 -4.98 -8.19
N ARG A 782 -14.63 -5.28 -9.45
CA ARG A 782 -15.48 -6.03 -10.41
C ARG A 782 -15.40 -7.54 -10.25
N PHE A 783 -14.54 -8.08 -9.40
CA PHE A 783 -14.46 -9.51 -9.21
C PHE A 783 -15.78 -10.09 -8.72
N CYS A 784 -16.08 -11.31 -9.17
CA CYS A 784 -17.20 -12.12 -8.75
C CYS A 784 -16.71 -13.52 -8.34
N PHE A 785 -17.38 -14.14 -7.41
CA PHE A 785 -17.30 -15.56 -7.22
C PHE A 785 -17.98 -16.28 -8.40
N SER A 786 -17.51 -17.46 -8.75
CA SER A 786 -18.09 -18.24 -9.85
C SER A 786 -18.48 -19.62 -9.37
N PHE A 787 -19.79 -19.87 -9.36
CA PHE A 787 -20.36 -21.16 -9.06
C PHE A 787 -20.61 -21.91 -10.38
N VAL A 788 -19.78 -22.89 -10.68
CA VAL A 788 -19.89 -23.74 -11.89
C VAL A 788 -20.65 -25.00 -11.52
N SER A 789 -21.93 -25.03 -11.81
CA SER A 789 -22.78 -26.18 -11.58
C SER A 789 -22.44 -27.27 -12.59
N THR A 790 -21.91 -28.39 -12.11
CA THR A 790 -21.70 -29.59 -12.92
C THR A 790 -21.92 -30.83 -12.04
N HIS A 791 -22.70 -31.80 -12.53
CA HIS A 791 -22.94 -33.03 -11.80
C HIS A 791 -21.82 -34.06 -12.01
N GLU A 792 -21.08 -33.94 -13.09
CA GLU A 792 -20.03 -34.92 -13.46
C GLU A 792 -18.85 -34.90 -12.47
N ASN A 793 -18.56 -33.71 -11.89
CA ASN A 793 -17.41 -33.50 -11.01
C ASN A 793 -17.83 -33.14 -9.57
N ALA A 794 -19.14 -33.14 -9.24
CA ALA A 794 -19.58 -32.78 -7.90
C ALA A 794 -19.04 -33.76 -6.85
N LYS A 795 -18.48 -33.20 -5.77
CA LYS A 795 -17.93 -33.97 -4.63
C LYS A 795 -19.05 -34.27 -3.62
N GLY A 796 -19.12 -35.53 -3.18
CA GLY A 796 -19.87 -35.86 -1.97
C GLY A 796 -19.27 -35.13 -0.76
N PRO A 797 -20.01 -34.97 0.37
CA PRO A 797 -19.45 -34.42 1.59
C PRO A 797 -18.19 -35.19 1.95
N ASP A 798 -17.11 -34.47 2.32
CA ASP A 798 -15.89 -35.11 2.81
C ASP A 798 -16.27 -36.02 3.98
N PRO A 799 -15.87 -37.32 3.98
CA PRO A 799 -16.14 -38.16 5.12
C PRO A 799 -15.50 -37.49 6.35
N GLU A 800 -16.31 -37.27 7.39
CA GLU A 800 -15.78 -36.84 8.67
C GLU A 800 -14.51 -37.65 8.97
N THR A 801 -13.38 -37.01 9.12
CA THR A 801 -12.16 -37.61 9.65
C THR A 801 -12.50 -38.13 11.04
N GLU A 802 -12.81 -39.43 11.11
CA GLU A 802 -12.84 -40.08 12.42
C GLU A 802 -11.52 -39.78 13.16
N PRO A 803 -11.55 -39.35 14.42
CA PRO A 803 -10.33 -39.11 15.17
C PRO A 803 -9.50 -40.40 15.12
N GLU A 804 -8.26 -40.30 14.61
CA GLU A 804 -7.28 -41.39 14.61
C GLU A 804 -7.15 -41.90 16.04
N THR A 805 -7.74 -43.07 16.27
CA THR A 805 -7.44 -43.86 17.48
C THR A 805 -5.98 -44.25 17.40
N GLU A 806 -5.16 -43.68 18.25
CA GLU A 806 -3.75 -44.07 18.44
C GLU A 806 -3.66 -45.61 18.55
N ALA A 807 -3.01 -46.23 17.57
CA ALA A 807 -2.62 -47.63 17.62
C ALA A 807 -1.50 -47.82 18.66
N PRO A 808 -1.50 -48.88 19.46
CA PRO A 808 -0.50 -49.07 20.50
C PRO A 808 0.88 -49.28 19.91
N THR A 809 1.84 -48.49 20.35
CA THR A 809 3.27 -48.59 20.02
C THR A 809 3.84 -49.94 20.48
N GLU A 810 4.28 -50.79 19.54
CA GLU A 810 5.18 -51.87 19.82
C GLU A 810 6.65 -51.40 19.93
N PRO A 811 7.48 -52.03 20.78
CA PRO A 811 8.81 -51.53 21.10
C PRO A 811 9.83 -51.81 20.00
N VAL A 812 10.58 -50.79 19.66
CA VAL A 812 11.71 -50.86 18.73
C VAL A 812 12.87 -51.63 19.36
N THR A 813 13.28 -52.73 18.72
CA THR A 813 14.53 -53.44 19.00
C THR A 813 15.67 -52.92 18.11
N ASP A 814 16.75 -52.57 18.79
CA ASP A 814 18.04 -52.19 18.19
C ASP A 814 18.67 -53.31 17.37
N ALA A 815 19.31 -52.97 16.25
CA ALA A 815 20.48 -53.68 15.68
C ALA A 815 21.10 -52.89 14.52
N PRO A 816 22.35 -53.16 14.10
CA PRO A 816 23.46 -52.29 14.39
C PRO A 816 24.10 -51.67 13.11
N VAL A 817 24.90 -50.63 13.39
CA VAL A 817 25.81 -49.89 12.49
C VAL A 817 26.80 -50.86 11.80
N THR A 818 27.02 -50.67 10.47
CA THR A 818 28.27 -51.10 9.82
C THR A 818 28.77 -49.99 8.86
N ASP A 819 30.08 -49.83 8.99
CA ASP A 819 30.96 -48.78 8.47
C ASP A 819 31.03 -48.68 6.93
N ALA A 820 31.54 -47.52 6.55
CA ALA A 820 32.02 -47.11 5.23
C ALA A 820 33.17 -47.94 4.66
N PRO A 821 33.60 -47.72 3.40
CA PRO A 821 34.79 -46.91 3.25
C PRO A 821 34.79 -45.92 2.06
N ALA A 822 35.65 -44.92 2.27
CA ALA A 822 36.10 -43.91 1.33
C ALA A 822 37.02 -44.48 0.25
N THR A 823 37.15 -43.69 -0.82
CA THR A 823 38.34 -43.45 -1.70
C THR A 823 37.86 -42.88 -3.03
N GLU A 824 38.42 -41.97 -3.73
CA GLU A 824 39.62 -41.17 -3.80
C GLU A 824 39.38 -40.13 -4.91
N ALA A 825 39.96 -38.93 -4.79
CA ALA A 825 40.21 -38.03 -5.89
C ALA A 825 41.47 -38.44 -6.69
N PRO A 826 41.69 -37.97 -7.91
CA PRO A 826 42.69 -36.90 -8.05
C PRO A 826 42.41 -35.87 -9.17
N THR A 827 42.86 -34.62 -8.92
CA THR A 827 43.76 -33.70 -9.63
C THR A 827 43.86 -33.81 -11.14
N GLU A 828 43.74 -32.69 -11.84
CA GLU A 828 44.84 -31.89 -12.34
C GLU A 828 44.38 -30.62 -13.07
N ALA A 829 45.17 -29.60 -12.95
CA ALA A 829 45.10 -28.27 -13.54
C ALA A 829 45.62 -28.26 -14.99
N GLU A 830 45.14 -27.32 -15.80
CA GLU A 830 45.93 -26.69 -16.85
C GLU A 830 45.58 -25.21 -17.00
N GLU A 831 46.62 -24.39 -16.85
CA GLU A 831 46.76 -22.99 -17.26
C GLU A 831 46.85 -22.92 -18.78
N GLU A 832 46.26 -21.87 -19.36
CA GLU A 832 46.85 -21.15 -20.50
C GLU A 832 46.20 -19.76 -20.63
N THR A 833 46.93 -18.75 -20.29
CA THR A 833 47.69 -17.69 -21.00
C THR A 833 46.85 -16.71 -21.82
N GLU A 834 47.15 -15.46 -21.51
CA GLU A 834 46.76 -14.17 -22.08
C GLU A 834 46.91 -14.10 -23.60
N ALA A 835 46.01 -13.35 -24.22
CA ALA A 835 46.35 -12.55 -25.40
C ALA A 835 45.63 -11.20 -25.38
N ASP A 836 46.49 -10.21 -25.31
CA ASP A 836 46.28 -8.78 -25.43
C ASP A 836 45.71 -8.39 -26.81
N GLY A 837 44.78 -7.43 -26.79
CA GLY A 837 44.19 -6.88 -28.03
C GLY A 837 43.39 -5.62 -27.77
N GLY A 838 44.10 -4.53 -27.53
CA GLY A 838 43.51 -3.23 -27.32
C GLY A 838 42.71 -2.68 -28.48
N CYS A 839 41.57 -2.12 -28.21
CA CYS A 839 40.92 -1.14 -29.08
C CYS A 839 40.35 0.00 -28.23
N LYS A 840 40.96 1.16 -28.39
CA LYS A 840 40.49 2.43 -27.81
C LYS A 840 39.23 2.83 -28.55
N SER A 841 38.10 2.93 -27.87
CA SER A 841 36.99 3.74 -28.34
C SER A 841 36.59 4.76 -27.28
N VAL A 842 36.43 5.95 -27.73
CA VAL A 842 36.17 7.19 -27.02
C VAL A 842 34.82 7.10 -26.29
N LEU A 843 34.85 7.18 -24.98
CA LEU A 843 33.67 7.41 -24.13
C LEU A 843 33.27 8.89 -24.23
N SER A 844 32.21 9.19 -24.96
CA SER A 844 31.47 10.41 -24.76
C SER A 844 30.37 10.15 -23.70
N VAL A 845 30.69 10.61 -22.50
CA VAL A 845 29.82 10.53 -21.33
C VAL A 845 28.69 11.53 -21.50
N SER A 846 27.47 11.03 -21.62
CA SER A 846 26.24 11.79 -21.31
C SER A 846 25.65 11.26 -20.00
N LEU A 847 26.37 11.50 -18.90
CA LEU A 847 25.86 11.30 -17.53
C LEU A 847 25.48 12.69 -16.99
N LEU A 848 24.29 13.16 -17.32
CA LEU A 848 23.68 14.32 -16.64
C LEU A 848 22.19 14.39 -17.02
N PRO A 849 21.31 13.73 -16.28
CA PRO A 849 20.20 14.49 -15.72
C PRO A 849 19.83 14.17 -14.26
N ALA A 850 20.30 13.08 -13.67
CA ALA A 850 19.90 12.73 -12.30
C ALA A 850 20.60 13.55 -11.20
N LEU A 851 21.63 14.33 -11.52
CA LEU A 851 22.41 15.12 -10.54
C LEU A 851 21.99 16.58 -10.41
N LEU A 852 21.07 17.09 -11.25
CA LEU A 852 20.72 18.51 -11.23
C LEU A 852 19.57 18.86 -10.29
N SER A 853 18.71 17.95 -9.89
CA SER A 853 17.62 18.23 -8.95
C SER A 853 18.08 18.43 -7.49
N GLY A 854 19.12 17.74 -7.07
CA GLY A 854 19.72 17.92 -5.73
C GLY A 854 20.65 19.12 -5.56
N ALA A 855 21.30 19.53 -6.64
CA ALA A 855 22.31 20.61 -6.58
C ALA A 855 21.70 22.02 -6.62
N TRP A 856 20.47 22.17 -7.10
CA TRP A 856 19.81 23.49 -7.23
C TRP A 856 19.31 24.01 -5.89
N LEU A 857 18.97 23.15 -4.94
CA LEU A 857 18.60 23.54 -3.58
C LEU A 857 19.81 24.06 -2.76
N LEU A 858 21.02 23.66 -3.11
CA LEU A 858 22.25 24.11 -2.43
C LEU A 858 22.87 25.38 -3.00
N LEU A 859 22.57 25.77 -4.23
CA LEU A 859 23.15 26.96 -4.88
C LEU A 859 22.39 28.27 -4.63
N ARG A 860 21.12 28.21 -4.19
CA ARG A 860 20.36 29.43 -3.83
C ARG A 860 20.77 30.05 -2.51
N LYS A 861 21.62 29.40 -1.72
CA LYS A 861 22.12 29.92 -0.43
C LYS A 861 23.39 30.77 -0.53
N LYS A 862 23.92 31.00 -1.74
CA LYS A 862 25.21 31.69 -1.92
C LYS A 862 25.15 33.03 -2.67
N GLU A 863 23.96 33.52 -3.02
CA GLU A 863 23.81 34.84 -3.70
C GLU A 863 22.94 35.83 -2.89
N ARG A 864 22.97 35.76 -1.57
CA ARG A 864 22.52 36.84 -0.72
C ARG A 864 23.47 37.00 0.47
N ASP A 865 24.64 37.56 0.20
CA ASP A 865 25.45 38.37 1.09
C ASP A 865 26.06 39.50 0.25
#